data_a24131afd0fa2bb55a8b4f5ad71a5721
#
_entry.id   a24131afd0fa2bb55a8b4f5ad71a5721
#
_cell.length_a   1.000
_cell.length_b   1.000
_cell.length_c   1.000
_cell.angle_alpha   90.00
_cell.angle_beta   90.00
_cell.angle_gamma   90.00
#
_symmetry.space_group_name_H-M   'P 1'
#
loop_
_entity.id
_entity.type
_entity.pdbx_description
1 polymer ?
#
loop_
_entity_poly.entity_id
_entity_poly.type
_entity_poly.pdbx_seq_one_letter_code
_entity_poly.pdbx_strand_id
1 'polypeptide(L)'
;MSRIAGIDVGGTFTDLIVVDDESGEVKIAKVATTLDNQAFGVMAALRAAGVEPGSLATIVHGTTTTTNAMLERKIAQVGLITTRGFRDILELGRRTRPTPYGLKGRFVPLVERRFRLEVDERLDAEGNVVVPLDEGQVAAAACELIALGAESVVVHFLHSYMNPVHEARAAEIVRGLWPNAYVTAGHRIVAEYREYERGVTAAVNAAIQPVLHRYIERLRSELAAHGFTRELLVMQGNGGTVSSRIVADHAVATVMSGPASGVIAAAATAMQAGSFAGEFGNVVTYDMGGTSSDVALVLGGQPSVSSDLELEYAMPIHVPMIDVHTIGAGGGSIASVDAAGMLRVGPESAGASPGPICYGRGGTRPTITDANLALGRLDPARLLGVEHAVSMADVHAALLAHVGAPLGLDAVESAAAIVRVANDRMAGAIRMVSLSRGHDPRDFALFAFGGAGPLHASALARELGIPRLLIPARPGLTNALGCVVADLRHDFVATVNQPLDTLAEGRVASVFAAQVEAGRALVAQENVAVQGVVTLHRADMQFQGQSHVLAVPVAAASISLAELRAAFAAAYWQRFGVALDEIRPVLVNLHTAVVGKRKPVSLRAIAAARPKATLVEARRTTRPVWFADTGWVETPVYVRELLPAGARFSGPAIIEQLDCTTVIEPGDRVELDAIGNLIVTL
;
A
#
# COMPACT_ATOMS: atom_id res chain seq x y z
N MET A 1 24.27 -12.79 -14.63
CA MET A 1 23.33 -13.17 -13.54
C MET A 1 22.06 -12.39 -13.74
N SER A 2 20.95 -13.09 -13.91
CA SER A 2 19.65 -12.54 -14.32
C SER A 2 18.54 -12.76 -13.26
N ARG A 3 18.92 -13.27 -12.06
CA ARG A 3 17.97 -13.62 -11.00
C ARG A 3 17.59 -12.41 -10.17
N ILE A 4 16.29 -12.11 -10.11
CA ILE A 4 15.72 -11.03 -9.32
C ILE A 4 14.84 -11.65 -8.24
N ALA A 5 15.05 -11.25 -6.99
CA ALA A 5 14.20 -11.65 -5.87
C ALA A 5 13.30 -10.48 -5.46
N GLY A 6 12.00 -10.73 -5.38
CA GLY A 6 11.03 -9.88 -4.70
C GLY A 6 10.62 -10.52 -3.39
N ILE A 7 10.71 -9.77 -2.32
CA ILE A 7 10.43 -10.22 -0.97
C ILE A 7 9.46 -9.26 -0.32
N ASP A 8 8.30 -9.74 0.10
CA ASP A 8 7.35 -8.96 0.88
C ASP A 8 7.25 -9.53 2.29
N VAL A 9 7.59 -8.71 3.28
CA VAL A 9 7.49 -9.07 4.69
C VAL A 9 6.23 -8.48 5.29
N GLY A 10 5.20 -9.30 5.35
CA GLY A 10 3.93 -8.97 6.00
C GLY A 10 3.93 -9.27 7.50
N GLY A 11 2.84 -8.92 8.18
CA GLY A 11 2.68 -9.17 9.63
C GLY A 11 2.57 -10.66 10.00
N THR A 12 2.16 -11.53 9.09
CA THR A 12 1.93 -12.97 9.34
C THR A 12 2.88 -13.86 8.56
N PHE A 13 3.10 -13.55 7.29
CA PHE A 13 3.96 -14.32 6.39
C PHE A 13 4.99 -13.43 5.71
N THR A 14 6.12 -14.03 5.38
CA THR A 14 7.14 -13.48 4.47
C THR A 14 7.03 -14.22 3.16
N ASP A 15 6.75 -13.49 2.10
CA ASP A 15 6.53 -13.98 0.75
C ASP A 15 7.76 -13.71 -0.11
N LEU A 16 8.21 -14.71 -0.85
CA LEU A 16 9.34 -14.64 -1.76
C LEU A 16 8.97 -15.14 -3.15
N ILE A 17 9.35 -14.38 -4.14
CA ILE A 17 9.41 -14.81 -5.53
C ILE A 17 10.78 -14.50 -6.11
N VAL A 18 11.41 -15.47 -6.73
CA VAL A 18 12.67 -15.31 -7.47
C VAL A 18 12.41 -15.65 -8.92
N VAL A 19 12.72 -14.74 -9.81
CA VAL A 19 12.58 -14.91 -11.26
C VAL A 19 13.97 -14.88 -11.89
N ASP A 20 14.30 -15.90 -12.64
CA ASP A 20 15.47 -15.94 -13.51
C ASP A 20 15.06 -15.56 -14.94
N ASP A 21 15.45 -14.37 -15.37
CA ASP A 21 15.03 -13.80 -16.65
C ASP A 21 15.69 -14.48 -17.87
N GLU A 22 16.78 -15.23 -17.68
CA GLU A 22 17.46 -15.97 -18.75
C GLU A 22 16.86 -17.36 -18.95
N SER A 23 16.65 -18.11 -17.85
CA SER A 23 16.13 -19.47 -17.91
C SER A 23 14.59 -19.54 -17.85
N GLY A 24 13.92 -18.47 -17.39
CA GLY A 24 12.50 -18.48 -17.07
C GLY A 24 12.15 -19.28 -15.82
N GLU A 25 13.14 -19.71 -15.03
CA GLU A 25 12.90 -20.42 -13.77
C GLU A 25 12.30 -19.48 -12.73
N VAL A 26 11.24 -19.93 -12.06
CA VAL A 26 10.64 -19.24 -10.93
C VAL A 26 10.69 -20.10 -9.69
N LYS A 27 11.24 -19.52 -8.60
CA LYS A 27 11.20 -20.14 -7.27
C LYS A 27 10.34 -19.28 -6.36
N ILE A 28 9.57 -19.94 -5.52
CA ILE A 28 8.66 -19.29 -4.56
C ILE A 28 8.84 -19.88 -3.18
N ALA A 29 8.64 -19.04 -2.17
CA ALA A 29 8.50 -19.49 -0.79
C ALA A 29 7.51 -18.60 -0.04
N LYS A 30 6.81 -19.19 0.92
CA LYS A 30 5.95 -18.52 1.88
C LYS A 30 6.27 -19.08 3.25
N VAL A 31 6.82 -18.27 4.15
CA VAL A 31 7.23 -18.68 5.50
C VAL A 31 6.58 -17.77 6.55
N ALA A 32 6.40 -18.27 7.77
CA ALA A 32 5.90 -17.45 8.85
C ALA A 32 6.89 -16.30 9.15
N THR A 33 6.37 -15.08 9.34
CA THR A 33 7.21 -13.93 9.69
C THR A 33 7.75 -14.08 11.11
N THR A 34 9.06 -13.83 11.29
CA THR A 34 9.70 -13.76 12.60
C THR A 34 9.47 -12.36 13.18
N LEU A 35 8.61 -12.26 14.18
CA LEU A 35 8.21 -10.97 14.77
C LEU A 35 9.36 -10.25 15.47
N ASP A 36 10.25 -11.00 16.13
CA ASP A 36 11.40 -10.42 16.86
C ASP A 36 12.45 -9.81 15.93
N ASN A 37 12.54 -10.33 14.70
CA ASN A 37 13.48 -9.82 13.72
C ASN A 37 13.10 -10.24 12.29
N GLN A 38 12.46 -9.34 11.57
CA GLN A 38 12.00 -9.58 10.21
C GLN A 38 13.13 -9.91 9.21
N ALA A 39 14.38 -9.50 9.45
CA ALA A 39 15.51 -9.87 8.60
C ALA A 39 15.73 -11.40 8.55
N PHE A 40 15.46 -12.10 9.65
CA PHE A 40 15.53 -13.57 9.67
C PHE A 40 14.44 -14.24 8.83
N GLY A 41 13.26 -13.61 8.72
CA GLY A 41 12.20 -14.05 7.81
C GLY A 41 12.64 -14.03 6.35
N VAL A 42 13.36 -12.97 5.94
CA VAL A 42 13.96 -12.86 4.61
C VAL A 42 14.93 -14.02 4.33
N MET A 43 15.86 -14.27 5.26
CA MET A 43 16.83 -15.35 5.13
C MET A 43 16.18 -16.74 5.17
N ALA A 44 15.11 -16.91 5.96
CA ALA A 44 14.34 -18.16 6.01
C ALA A 44 13.61 -18.41 4.68
N ALA A 45 13.03 -17.38 4.08
CA ALA A 45 12.35 -17.48 2.77
C ALA A 45 13.33 -17.86 1.65
N LEU A 46 14.51 -17.24 1.61
CA LEU A 46 15.57 -17.58 0.64
C LEU A 46 16.04 -19.02 0.79
N ARG A 47 16.27 -19.48 2.03
CA ARG A 47 16.62 -20.90 2.30
C ARG A 47 15.51 -21.87 1.91
N ALA A 48 14.26 -21.55 2.22
CA ALA A 48 13.11 -22.39 1.86
C ALA A 48 12.96 -22.53 0.33
N ALA A 49 13.30 -21.50 -0.44
CA ALA A 49 13.34 -21.52 -1.89
C ALA A 49 14.60 -22.19 -2.47
N GLY A 50 15.58 -22.55 -1.64
CA GLY A 50 16.88 -23.08 -2.11
C GLY A 50 17.63 -22.05 -2.95
N VAL A 51 17.67 -20.78 -2.50
CA VAL A 51 18.32 -19.68 -3.21
C VAL A 51 19.42 -19.08 -2.36
N GLU A 52 20.65 -19.12 -2.87
CA GLU A 52 21.79 -18.45 -2.25
C GLU A 52 21.78 -16.96 -2.56
N PRO A 53 21.84 -16.06 -1.55
CA PRO A 53 21.79 -14.62 -1.78
C PRO A 53 22.84 -14.11 -2.78
N GLY A 54 24.05 -14.62 -2.73
CA GLY A 54 25.14 -14.25 -3.66
C GLY A 54 24.87 -14.56 -5.13
N SER A 55 23.89 -15.43 -5.44
CA SER A 55 23.47 -15.77 -6.79
C SER A 55 22.51 -14.76 -7.42
N LEU A 56 21.97 -13.83 -6.61
CA LEU A 56 20.98 -12.86 -7.04
C LEU A 56 21.62 -11.61 -7.66
N ALA A 57 21.03 -11.12 -8.73
CA ALA A 57 21.39 -9.85 -9.37
C ALA A 57 20.82 -8.65 -8.61
N THR A 58 19.60 -8.79 -8.10
CA THR A 58 18.87 -7.74 -7.40
C THR A 58 17.96 -8.37 -6.36
N ILE A 59 17.88 -7.75 -5.19
CA ILE A 59 16.86 -8.03 -4.19
C ILE A 59 16.03 -6.77 -4.03
N VAL A 60 14.72 -6.91 -4.16
CA VAL A 60 13.75 -5.83 -3.88
C VAL A 60 12.91 -6.25 -2.67
N HIS A 61 12.89 -5.42 -1.67
CA HIS A 61 12.32 -5.70 -0.37
C HIS A 61 11.15 -4.78 -0.05
N GLY A 62 9.96 -5.35 0.12
CA GLY A 62 8.77 -4.73 0.72
C GLY A 62 8.74 -5.01 2.22
N THR A 63 8.39 -4.02 3.02
CA THR A 63 8.36 -4.16 4.48
C THR A 63 7.18 -3.43 5.11
N THR A 64 6.56 -4.05 6.09
CA THR A 64 5.55 -3.43 6.95
C THR A 64 6.13 -2.84 8.23
N THR A 65 7.46 -2.88 8.41
CA THR A 65 8.16 -2.43 9.63
C THR A 65 7.76 -1.01 10.04
N THR A 66 7.78 -0.06 9.11
CA THR A 66 7.48 1.35 9.37
C THR A 66 6.00 1.58 9.67
N THR A 67 5.11 0.96 8.91
CA THR A 67 3.66 1.03 9.15
C THR A 67 3.30 0.45 10.52
N ASN A 68 3.83 -0.73 10.84
CA ASN A 68 3.58 -1.36 12.14
C ASN A 68 4.17 -0.56 13.29
N ALA A 69 5.40 -0.03 13.15
CA ALA A 69 6.01 0.83 14.17
C ALA A 69 5.14 2.05 14.48
N MET A 70 4.54 2.67 13.46
CA MET A 70 3.61 3.79 13.65
C MET A 70 2.32 3.37 14.34
N LEU A 71 1.65 2.31 13.88
CA LEU A 71 0.39 1.84 14.44
C LEU A 71 0.52 1.32 15.87
N GLU A 72 1.63 0.67 16.19
CA GLU A 72 1.94 0.16 17.53
C GLU A 72 2.60 1.20 18.46
N ARG A 73 2.87 2.40 17.95
CA ARG A 73 3.60 3.47 18.66
C ARG A 73 4.97 3.04 19.17
N LYS A 74 5.63 2.07 18.51
CA LYS A 74 6.99 1.62 18.77
C LYS A 74 7.97 2.46 17.96
N ILE A 75 8.02 3.73 18.24
CA ILE A 75 8.75 4.77 17.51
C ILE A 75 9.82 5.42 18.39
N ALA A 76 10.75 6.11 17.76
CA ALA A 76 11.77 6.89 18.44
C ALA A 76 11.20 8.09 19.18
N GLN A 77 11.85 8.53 20.27
CA GLN A 77 11.53 9.80 20.91
C GLN A 77 12.01 10.96 20.05
N VAL A 78 11.07 11.74 19.52
CA VAL A 78 11.33 12.83 18.58
C VAL A 78 11.43 14.16 19.30
N GLY A 79 12.47 14.95 19.02
CA GLY A 79 12.55 16.38 19.31
C GLY A 79 12.08 17.24 18.13
N LEU A 80 11.54 18.42 18.41
CA LEU A 80 11.15 19.42 17.41
C LEU A 80 11.78 20.76 17.72
N ILE A 81 12.44 21.37 16.72
CA ILE A 81 12.87 22.76 16.74
C ILE A 81 12.03 23.52 15.72
N THR A 82 11.30 24.55 16.15
CA THR A 82 10.34 25.26 15.31
C THR A 82 10.37 26.77 15.52
N THR A 83 9.70 27.50 14.63
CA THR A 83 9.50 28.95 14.72
C THR A 83 8.81 29.34 16.02
N ARG A 84 9.28 30.38 16.72
CA ARG A 84 8.64 30.91 17.93
C ARG A 84 7.15 31.21 17.73
N GLY A 85 6.32 30.76 18.69
CA GLY A 85 4.86 30.88 18.67
C GLY A 85 4.14 29.72 17.95
N PHE A 86 4.88 28.74 17.40
CA PHE A 86 4.29 27.66 16.59
C PHE A 86 4.54 26.24 17.11
N ARG A 87 5.09 26.06 18.30
CA ARG A 87 5.39 24.74 18.87
C ARG A 87 4.17 23.84 19.09
N ASP A 88 3.00 24.42 19.27
CA ASP A 88 1.79 23.66 19.59
C ASP A 88 0.97 23.28 18.34
N ILE A 89 1.42 23.63 17.12
CA ILE A 89 0.75 23.29 15.87
C ILE A 89 0.50 21.78 15.74
N LEU A 90 1.49 20.94 16.06
CA LEU A 90 1.39 19.49 15.93
C LEU A 90 0.37 18.87 16.92
N GLU A 91 -0.03 19.58 17.97
CA GLU A 91 -1.06 19.13 18.91
C GLU A 91 -2.42 19.76 18.62
N LEU A 92 -2.43 21.03 18.17
CA LEU A 92 -3.67 21.71 17.81
C LEU A 92 -4.31 21.12 16.55
N GLY A 93 -3.50 20.72 15.60
CA GLY A 93 -3.93 20.12 14.33
C GLY A 93 -4.94 20.99 13.60
N ARG A 94 -5.82 20.38 12.84
CA ARG A 94 -6.93 21.03 12.14
C ARG A 94 -8.18 21.20 13.01
N ARG A 95 -8.12 20.83 14.28
CA ARG A 95 -9.25 20.84 15.24
C ARG A 95 -10.49 20.09 14.73
N THR A 96 -10.28 19.09 13.90
CA THR A 96 -11.32 18.16 13.49
C THR A 96 -11.72 17.29 14.66
N ARG A 97 -12.87 16.63 14.58
CA ARG A 97 -13.37 15.72 15.63
C ARG A 97 -13.11 14.28 15.21
N PRO A 98 -12.64 13.40 16.13
CA PRO A 98 -12.43 11.98 15.82
C PRO A 98 -13.74 11.23 15.51
N THR A 99 -14.87 11.76 16.01
CA THR A 99 -16.20 11.21 15.73
C THR A 99 -17.16 12.32 15.31
N PRO A 100 -18.13 12.07 14.41
CA PRO A 100 -19.10 13.09 13.97
C PRO A 100 -19.92 13.68 15.10
N TYR A 101 -20.19 12.89 16.14
CA TYR A 101 -21.02 13.27 17.27
C TYR A 101 -20.27 13.10 18.60
N GLY A 102 -20.59 13.98 19.55
CA GLY A 102 -20.01 14.01 20.89
C GLY A 102 -18.76 14.88 21.00
N LEU A 103 -18.32 15.10 22.24
CA LEU A 103 -17.11 15.88 22.56
C LEU A 103 -15.96 14.97 23.01
N LYS A 104 -16.11 13.66 22.81
CA LYS A 104 -15.11 12.66 23.17
C LYS A 104 -14.17 12.41 21.99
N GLY A 105 -12.91 12.33 22.30
CA GLY A 105 -11.82 12.02 21.40
C GLY A 105 -10.62 12.87 21.76
N ARG A 106 -9.45 12.26 21.76
CA ARG A 106 -8.20 12.92 22.10
C ARG A 106 -7.18 12.58 21.02
N PHE A 107 -6.60 13.60 20.45
CA PHE A 107 -5.41 13.44 19.63
C PHE A 107 -4.20 13.24 20.54
N VAL A 108 -3.37 12.24 20.21
CA VAL A 108 -2.09 12.01 20.88
C VAL A 108 -0.99 12.44 19.91
N PRO A 109 -0.32 13.58 20.17
CA PRO A 109 0.70 14.08 19.26
C PRO A 109 1.91 13.14 19.21
N LEU A 110 2.59 13.08 18.06
CA LEU A 110 3.82 12.30 17.89
C LEU A 110 4.98 12.83 18.73
N VAL A 111 5.04 14.15 18.90
CA VAL A 111 6.08 14.81 19.67
C VAL A 111 5.44 15.37 20.92
N GLU A 112 5.85 14.90 22.11
CA GLU A 112 5.37 15.45 23.38
C GLU A 112 5.78 16.93 23.52
N ARG A 113 4.93 17.73 24.20
CA ARG A 113 5.12 19.17 24.31
C ARG A 113 6.50 19.59 24.89
N ARG A 114 7.04 18.80 25.83
CA ARG A 114 8.38 19.07 26.44
C ARG A 114 9.55 18.91 25.45
N PHE A 115 9.34 18.17 24.35
CA PHE A 115 10.32 17.99 23.29
C PHE A 115 10.13 18.95 22.12
N ARG A 116 9.28 19.99 22.25
CA ARG A 116 9.05 21.00 21.22
C ARG A 116 9.68 22.31 21.68
N LEU A 117 10.75 22.71 21.06
CA LEU A 117 11.50 23.91 21.38
C LEU A 117 11.38 24.95 20.26
N GLU A 118 11.38 26.21 20.65
CA GLU A 118 11.17 27.34 19.74
C GLU A 118 12.46 28.16 19.62
N VAL A 119 12.68 28.68 18.41
CA VAL A 119 13.80 29.59 18.13
C VAL A 119 13.30 30.85 17.43
N ASP A 120 13.99 31.95 17.62
CA ASP A 120 13.72 33.21 16.93
C ASP A 120 14.18 33.09 15.48
N GLU A 121 13.24 33.08 14.59
CA GLU A 121 13.37 33.18 13.15
C GLU A 121 11.99 33.46 12.54
N ARG A 122 11.92 34.11 11.36
CA ARG A 122 10.67 34.24 10.62
C ARG A 122 10.92 34.51 9.16
N LEU A 123 10.20 33.77 8.32
CA LEU A 123 10.00 34.05 6.90
C LEU A 123 8.53 34.43 6.66
N ASP A 124 8.28 35.32 5.67
CA ASP A 124 6.92 35.59 5.18
C ASP A 124 6.48 34.54 4.13
N ALA A 125 5.26 34.70 3.63
CA ALA A 125 4.68 33.77 2.64
C ALA A 125 5.37 33.85 1.26
N GLU A 126 6.06 34.95 0.99
CA GLU A 126 6.85 35.17 -0.22
C GLU A 126 8.29 34.65 -0.09
N GLY A 127 8.68 34.20 1.12
CA GLY A 127 10.02 33.69 1.42
C GLY A 127 11.04 34.75 1.81
N ASN A 128 10.61 36.00 2.09
CA ASN A 128 11.51 37.01 2.58
C ASN A 128 11.82 36.86 4.07
N VAL A 129 13.02 37.23 4.48
CA VAL A 129 13.43 37.19 5.88
C VAL A 129 12.81 38.35 6.65
N VAL A 130 11.92 38.03 7.59
CA VAL A 130 11.29 39.02 8.51
C VAL A 130 12.09 39.10 9.82
N VAL A 131 12.50 37.95 10.37
CA VAL A 131 13.38 37.83 11.54
C VAL A 131 14.53 36.91 11.17
N PRO A 132 15.79 37.33 11.26
CA PRO A 132 16.94 36.47 11.03
C PRO A 132 16.97 35.27 12.00
N LEU A 133 17.53 34.17 11.56
CA LEU A 133 17.71 32.96 12.38
C LEU A 133 18.68 33.24 13.52
N ASP A 134 18.27 32.97 14.76
CA ASP A 134 19.17 32.94 15.93
C ASP A 134 19.85 31.57 16.01
N GLU A 135 21.05 31.47 15.45
CA GLU A 135 21.85 30.24 15.46
C GLU A 135 22.24 29.78 16.87
N GLY A 136 22.39 30.70 17.81
CA GLY A 136 22.69 30.36 19.21
C GLY A 136 21.52 29.66 19.89
N GLN A 137 20.31 30.12 19.66
CA GLN A 137 19.09 29.45 20.16
C GLN A 137 18.92 28.06 19.52
N VAL A 138 19.25 27.90 18.22
CA VAL A 138 19.22 26.57 17.57
C VAL A 138 20.17 25.59 18.28
N ALA A 139 21.42 26.01 18.54
CA ALA A 139 22.41 25.20 19.23
C ALA A 139 21.95 24.83 20.65
N ALA A 140 21.43 25.83 21.41
CA ALA A 140 20.91 25.61 22.75
C ALA A 140 19.73 24.61 22.76
N ALA A 141 18.78 24.77 21.85
CA ALA A 141 17.64 23.87 21.69
C ALA A 141 18.07 22.43 21.35
N ALA A 142 19.06 22.26 20.47
CA ALA A 142 19.60 20.94 20.15
C ALA A 142 20.22 20.28 21.40
N CYS A 143 21.05 21.00 22.16
CA CYS A 143 21.65 20.49 23.40
C CYS A 143 20.57 20.12 24.46
N GLU A 144 19.53 20.93 24.60
CA GLU A 144 18.42 20.66 25.51
C GLU A 144 17.66 19.40 25.11
N LEU A 145 17.33 19.21 23.84
CA LEU A 145 16.66 18.00 23.33
C LEU A 145 17.51 16.74 23.54
N ILE A 146 18.82 16.82 23.34
CA ILE A 146 19.75 15.73 23.64
C ILE A 146 19.71 15.40 25.15
N ALA A 147 19.75 16.40 26.01
CA ALA A 147 19.70 16.22 27.47
C ALA A 147 18.34 15.65 27.93
N LEU A 148 17.25 15.96 27.22
CA LEU A 148 15.92 15.38 27.47
C LEU A 148 15.79 13.93 26.97
N GLY A 149 16.77 13.41 26.22
CA GLY A 149 16.80 12.04 25.71
C GLY A 149 16.08 11.85 24.38
N ALA A 150 15.95 12.90 23.54
CA ALA A 150 15.45 12.74 22.19
C ALA A 150 16.42 11.89 21.35
N GLU A 151 15.92 10.87 20.67
CA GLU A 151 16.70 9.99 19.79
C GLU A 151 16.86 10.60 18.40
N SER A 152 15.83 11.26 17.90
CA SER A 152 15.82 11.94 16.60
C SER A 152 15.28 13.37 16.74
N VAL A 153 15.55 14.21 15.75
CA VAL A 153 15.10 15.62 15.79
C VAL A 153 14.58 16.07 14.43
N VAL A 154 13.53 16.89 14.47
CA VAL A 154 12.98 17.62 13.34
C VAL A 154 13.27 19.10 13.47
N VAL A 155 13.79 19.70 12.42
CA VAL A 155 13.79 21.15 12.24
C VAL A 155 12.68 21.50 11.27
N HIS A 156 11.70 22.28 11.72
CA HIS A 156 10.50 22.60 10.94
C HIS A 156 10.09 24.05 11.17
N PHE A 157 10.36 24.90 10.18
CA PHE A 157 10.07 26.34 10.24
C PHE A 157 8.93 26.70 9.30
N LEU A 158 8.26 27.82 9.62
CA LEU A 158 7.23 28.36 8.75
C LEU A 158 7.83 28.82 7.42
N HIS A 159 7.07 28.61 6.35
CA HIS A 159 7.40 29.02 4.97
C HIS A 159 8.73 28.48 4.41
N SER A 160 9.35 27.48 5.06
CA SER A 160 10.58 26.83 4.56
C SER A 160 10.39 26.11 3.21
N TYR A 161 9.16 25.84 2.80
CA TYR A 161 8.83 25.33 1.47
C TYR A 161 9.06 26.37 0.36
N MET A 162 8.96 27.69 0.68
CA MET A 162 9.26 28.78 -0.25
C MET A 162 10.74 29.16 -0.23
N ASN A 163 11.32 29.25 0.97
CA ASN A 163 12.73 29.57 1.14
C ASN A 163 13.32 28.71 2.29
N PRO A 164 14.14 27.70 1.99
CA PRO A 164 14.65 26.79 3.00
C PRO A 164 15.85 27.33 3.78
N VAL A 165 16.31 28.58 3.55
CA VAL A 165 17.60 29.09 4.05
C VAL A 165 17.75 28.94 5.57
N HIS A 166 16.75 29.29 6.37
CA HIS A 166 16.80 29.17 7.83
C HIS A 166 16.74 27.72 8.29
N GLU A 167 15.83 26.94 7.74
CA GLU A 167 15.66 25.53 8.13
C GLU A 167 16.86 24.68 7.70
N ALA A 168 17.43 24.93 6.53
CA ALA A 168 18.64 24.27 6.07
C ALA A 168 19.84 24.59 6.97
N ARG A 169 20.03 25.88 7.33
CA ARG A 169 21.09 26.33 8.21
C ARG A 169 20.95 25.76 9.62
N ALA A 170 19.75 25.79 10.19
CA ALA A 170 19.46 25.21 11.49
C ALA A 170 19.73 23.69 11.49
N ALA A 171 19.29 22.97 10.46
CA ALA A 171 19.55 21.54 10.33
C ALA A 171 21.06 21.23 10.22
N GLU A 172 21.86 22.08 9.59
CA GLU A 172 23.33 21.97 9.55
C GLU A 172 23.94 22.11 10.94
N ILE A 173 23.54 23.12 11.70
CA ILE A 173 23.99 23.34 13.08
C ILE A 173 23.64 22.15 13.96
N VAL A 174 22.39 21.66 13.86
CA VAL A 174 21.92 20.51 14.63
C VAL A 174 22.72 19.26 14.28
N ARG A 175 22.99 18.98 13.00
CA ARG A 175 23.82 17.83 12.58
C ARG A 175 25.24 17.88 13.16
N GLY A 176 25.80 19.06 13.35
CA GLY A 176 27.10 19.22 13.98
C GLY A 176 27.13 18.90 15.48
N LEU A 177 25.99 18.91 16.15
CA LEU A 177 25.85 18.68 17.60
C LEU A 177 25.18 17.34 17.93
N TRP A 178 24.28 16.84 17.05
CA TRP A 178 23.47 15.67 17.29
C TRP A 178 24.33 14.39 17.32
N PRO A 179 24.09 13.46 18.27
CA PRO A 179 24.98 12.30 18.47
C PRO A 179 24.85 11.21 17.39
N ASN A 180 23.91 11.35 16.46
CA ASN A 180 23.65 10.40 15.39
C ASN A 180 23.18 11.11 14.11
N ALA A 181 22.85 10.35 13.05
CA ALA A 181 22.43 10.90 11.75
C ALA A 181 20.93 11.27 11.66
N TYR A 182 20.13 11.12 12.74
CA TYR A 182 18.68 11.24 12.70
C TYR A 182 18.22 12.70 12.87
N VAL A 183 18.58 13.53 11.90
CA VAL A 183 18.23 14.96 11.83
C VAL A 183 17.42 15.20 10.56
N THR A 184 16.12 15.40 10.72
CA THR A 184 15.17 15.65 9.63
C THR A 184 14.96 17.17 9.45
N ALA A 185 15.16 17.67 8.24
CA ALA A 185 14.71 19.01 7.83
C ALA A 185 13.38 18.90 7.09
N GLY A 186 12.33 19.61 7.56
CA GLY A 186 10.97 19.47 7.06
C GLY A 186 10.82 19.70 5.57
N HIS A 187 11.47 20.77 5.02
CA HIS A 187 11.44 21.09 3.59
C HIS A 187 12.02 20.01 2.68
N ARG A 188 12.89 19.13 3.21
CA ARG A 188 13.46 18.01 2.45
C ARG A 188 12.52 16.81 2.36
N ILE A 189 11.58 16.69 3.31
CA ILE A 189 10.58 15.63 3.29
C ILE A 189 9.37 16.06 2.46
N VAL A 190 8.85 17.27 2.72
CA VAL A 190 7.70 17.83 2.00
C VAL A 190 7.94 19.32 1.72
N ALA A 191 7.98 19.69 0.45
CA ALA A 191 8.09 21.10 0.02
C ALA A 191 6.72 21.67 -0.38
N GLU A 192 5.72 21.49 0.49
CA GLU A 192 4.36 21.98 0.29
C GLU A 192 3.99 23.02 1.34
N TYR A 193 3.02 23.90 1.00
CA TYR A 193 2.41 24.78 1.98
C TYR A 193 1.65 23.97 3.05
N ARG A 194 1.08 24.60 4.07
CA ARG A 194 0.43 23.99 5.24
C ARG A 194 1.44 23.39 6.22
N GLU A 195 1.72 24.17 7.23
CA GLU A 195 2.71 23.88 8.28
C GLU A 195 2.36 22.64 9.10
N TYR A 196 1.08 22.33 9.31
CA TYR A 196 0.66 21.19 10.10
C TYR A 196 0.98 19.87 9.39
N GLU A 197 0.50 19.68 8.16
CA GLU A 197 0.70 18.45 7.39
C GLU A 197 2.19 18.21 7.11
N ARG A 198 2.93 19.27 6.76
CA ARG A 198 4.38 19.21 6.56
C ARG A 198 5.11 18.82 7.84
N GLY A 199 4.75 19.45 8.97
CA GLY A 199 5.35 19.18 10.28
C GLY A 199 5.04 17.77 10.79
N VAL A 200 3.81 17.29 10.63
CA VAL A 200 3.44 15.91 10.98
C VAL A 200 4.20 14.91 10.13
N THR A 201 4.27 15.12 8.82
CA THR A 201 5.00 14.22 7.91
C THR A 201 6.48 14.14 8.25
N ALA A 202 7.11 15.28 8.55
CA ALA A 202 8.50 15.33 9.02
C ALA A 202 8.68 14.64 10.38
N ALA A 203 7.74 14.79 11.31
CA ALA A 203 7.76 14.11 12.60
C ALA A 203 7.58 12.59 12.45
N VAL A 204 6.70 12.13 11.56
CA VAL A 204 6.58 10.70 11.20
C VAL A 204 7.91 10.18 10.67
N ASN A 205 8.53 10.91 9.72
CA ASN A 205 9.84 10.52 9.19
C ASN A 205 10.87 10.32 10.31
N ALA A 206 11.02 11.31 11.18
CA ALA A 206 11.97 11.26 12.28
C ALA A 206 11.66 10.16 13.29
N ALA A 207 10.38 9.87 13.53
CA ALA A 207 9.93 8.84 14.47
C ALA A 207 10.29 7.41 14.01
N ILE A 208 10.22 7.14 12.71
CA ILE A 208 10.46 5.80 12.16
C ILE A 208 11.86 5.63 11.55
N GLN A 209 12.58 6.72 11.30
CA GLN A 209 13.93 6.68 10.71
C GLN A 209 14.90 5.78 11.47
N PRO A 210 15.02 5.86 12.81
CA PRO A 210 15.93 4.98 13.56
C PRO A 210 15.51 3.51 13.50
N VAL A 211 14.20 3.24 13.47
CA VAL A 211 13.64 1.88 13.37
C VAL A 211 13.99 1.26 12.02
N LEU A 212 13.70 1.99 10.93
CA LEU A 212 14.00 1.54 9.57
C LEU A 212 15.50 1.36 9.37
N HIS A 213 16.32 2.32 9.82
CA HIS A 213 17.77 2.27 9.66
C HIS A 213 18.37 1.02 10.32
N ARG A 214 18.05 0.74 11.59
CA ARG A 214 18.52 -0.47 12.30
C ARG A 214 18.09 -1.75 11.58
N TYR A 215 16.87 -1.78 11.08
CA TYR A 215 16.36 -2.92 10.32
C TYR A 215 17.11 -3.14 9.01
N ILE A 216 17.26 -2.10 8.21
CA ILE A 216 17.93 -2.17 6.90
C ILE A 216 19.43 -2.52 7.05
N GLU A 217 20.12 -1.92 8.00
CA GLU A 217 21.54 -2.23 8.25
C GLU A 217 21.74 -3.70 8.66
N ARG A 218 20.85 -4.23 9.49
CA ARG A 218 20.88 -5.63 9.86
C ARG A 218 20.61 -6.55 8.67
N LEU A 219 19.59 -6.23 7.86
CA LEU A 219 19.28 -7.01 6.65
C LEU A 219 20.45 -7.01 5.67
N ARG A 220 21.07 -5.85 5.44
CA ARG A 220 22.27 -5.72 4.58
C ARG A 220 23.43 -6.56 5.09
N SER A 221 23.68 -6.52 6.40
CA SER A 221 24.74 -7.31 7.03
C SER A 221 24.52 -8.81 6.87
N GLU A 222 23.30 -9.29 7.11
CA GLU A 222 22.94 -10.70 6.94
C GLU A 222 23.09 -11.14 5.46
N LEU A 223 22.60 -10.34 4.52
CA LEU A 223 22.72 -10.63 3.09
C LEU A 223 24.19 -10.64 2.64
N ALA A 224 25.00 -9.68 3.13
CA ALA A 224 26.44 -9.61 2.81
C ALA A 224 27.21 -10.83 3.35
N ALA A 225 26.88 -11.28 4.58
CA ALA A 225 27.47 -12.49 5.16
C ALA A 225 27.20 -13.76 4.33
N HIS A 226 26.12 -13.74 3.53
CA HIS A 226 25.76 -14.82 2.59
C HIS A 226 26.10 -14.49 1.12
N GLY A 227 27.04 -13.57 0.89
CA GLY A 227 27.63 -13.28 -0.42
C GLY A 227 26.87 -12.31 -1.31
N PHE A 228 25.80 -11.65 -0.83
CA PHE A 228 25.12 -10.60 -1.59
C PHE A 228 25.82 -9.25 -1.35
N THR A 229 26.52 -8.76 -2.37
CA THR A 229 27.30 -7.51 -2.31
C THR A 229 26.74 -6.38 -3.17
N ARG A 230 25.57 -6.61 -3.78
CA ARG A 230 24.91 -5.66 -4.66
C ARG A 230 23.96 -4.74 -3.93
N GLU A 231 23.31 -3.85 -4.67
CA GLU A 231 22.35 -2.92 -4.07
C GLU A 231 21.06 -3.65 -3.67
N LEU A 232 20.65 -3.45 -2.43
CA LEU A 232 19.35 -3.83 -1.92
C LEU A 232 18.37 -2.69 -2.22
N LEU A 233 17.30 -2.97 -2.94
CA LEU A 233 16.22 -2.03 -3.20
C LEU A 233 15.09 -2.21 -2.19
N VAL A 234 14.46 -1.10 -1.81
CA VAL A 234 13.34 -1.05 -0.86
C VAL A 234 12.13 -0.44 -1.55
N MET A 235 10.98 -1.09 -1.39
CA MET A 235 9.69 -0.59 -1.88
C MET A 235 9.26 0.65 -1.12
N GLN A 236 8.65 1.58 -1.86
CA GLN A 236 8.01 2.77 -1.32
C GLN A 236 6.49 2.71 -1.47
N GLY A 237 5.77 3.53 -0.68
CA GLY A 237 4.33 3.69 -0.77
C GLY A 237 3.84 4.27 -2.09
N ASN A 238 4.69 4.95 -2.86
CA ASN A 238 4.39 5.44 -4.22
C ASN A 238 4.43 4.34 -5.29
N GLY A 239 4.73 3.08 -4.90
CA GLY A 239 4.86 1.94 -5.80
C GLY A 239 6.18 1.84 -6.55
N GLY A 240 7.13 2.74 -6.28
CA GLY A 240 8.49 2.66 -6.77
C GLY A 240 9.44 1.98 -5.80
N THR A 241 10.68 1.82 -6.22
CA THR A 241 11.79 1.34 -5.40
C THR A 241 12.89 2.37 -5.30
N VAL A 242 13.63 2.34 -4.20
CA VAL A 242 14.87 3.12 -4.00
C VAL A 242 15.94 2.25 -3.36
N SER A 243 17.20 2.68 -3.49
CA SER A 243 18.32 2.07 -2.79
C SER A 243 18.13 2.09 -1.27
N SER A 244 18.51 1.01 -0.64
CA SER A 244 18.53 0.88 0.83
C SER A 244 19.43 1.93 1.52
N ARG A 245 20.32 2.58 0.79
CA ARG A 245 21.19 3.64 1.30
C ARG A 245 20.47 4.98 1.42
N ILE A 246 19.53 5.24 0.52
CA ILE A 246 18.80 6.51 0.43
C ILE A 246 17.53 6.46 1.29
N VAL A 247 16.90 5.29 1.40
CA VAL A 247 15.59 5.13 2.03
C VAL A 247 15.55 5.58 3.49
N ALA A 248 16.67 5.47 4.21
CA ALA A 248 16.74 5.86 5.62
C ALA A 248 16.47 7.36 5.84
N ASP A 249 16.87 8.23 4.91
CA ASP A 249 16.64 9.68 5.01
C ASP A 249 15.18 10.07 4.73
N HIS A 250 14.47 9.21 3.98
CA HIS A 250 13.07 9.38 3.61
C HIS A 250 12.22 8.19 4.08
N ALA A 251 12.38 7.79 5.35
CA ALA A 251 11.73 6.62 5.93
C ALA A 251 10.20 6.64 5.80
N VAL A 252 9.58 7.82 5.85
CA VAL A 252 8.14 8.01 5.67
C VAL A 252 7.65 7.49 4.31
N ALA A 253 8.47 7.52 3.28
CA ALA A 253 8.11 7.00 1.96
C ALA A 253 7.90 5.47 1.93
N THR A 254 8.36 4.72 2.94
CA THR A 254 8.15 3.27 3.04
C THR A 254 6.83 2.87 3.70
N VAL A 255 6.11 3.83 4.29
CA VAL A 255 4.77 3.59 4.84
C VAL A 255 3.84 3.11 3.72
N MET A 256 3.02 2.09 3.99
CA MET A 256 2.11 1.46 3.03
C MET A 256 2.78 0.83 1.79
N SER A 257 4.08 0.49 1.85
CA SER A 257 4.80 -0.10 0.72
C SER A 257 4.31 -1.51 0.34
N GLY A 258 3.82 -2.31 1.29
CA GLY A 258 3.26 -3.63 1.03
C GLY A 258 2.02 -3.57 0.12
N PRO A 259 0.93 -2.88 0.51
CA PRO A 259 -0.23 -2.68 -0.35
C PRO A 259 0.12 -2.05 -1.71
N ALA A 260 1.03 -1.06 -1.71
CA ALA A 260 1.47 -0.42 -2.94
C ALA A 260 2.11 -1.41 -3.92
N SER A 261 2.94 -2.34 -3.44
CA SER A 261 3.55 -3.36 -4.28
C SER A 261 2.51 -4.27 -4.96
N GLY A 262 1.45 -4.65 -4.23
CA GLY A 262 0.34 -5.42 -4.77
C GLY A 262 -0.38 -4.71 -5.92
N VAL A 263 -0.62 -3.41 -5.78
CA VAL A 263 -1.25 -2.59 -6.84
C VAL A 263 -0.35 -2.47 -8.07
N ILE A 264 0.97 -2.32 -7.89
CA ILE A 264 1.95 -2.31 -9.00
C ILE A 264 1.95 -3.65 -9.74
N ALA A 265 1.93 -4.78 -9.01
CA ALA A 265 1.81 -6.09 -9.63
C ALA A 265 0.50 -6.25 -10.38
N ALA A 266 -0.60 -5.78 -9.80
CA ALA A 266 -1.91 -5.83 -10.43
C ALA A 266 -1.94 -5.02 -11.73
N ALA A 267 -1.40 -3.80 -11.74
CA ALA A 267 -1.29 -2.98 -12.94
C ALA A 267 -0.44 -3.66 -14.03
N ALA A 268 0.74 -4.17 -13.66
CA ALA A 268 1.64 -4.87 -14.60
C ALA A 268 1.01 -6.15 -15.16
N THR A 269 0.29 -6.91 -14.32
CA THR A 269 -0.39 -8.15 -14.73
C THR A 269 -1.59 -7.86 -15.61
N ALA A 270 -2.44 -6.90 -15.23
CA ALA A 270 -3.65 -6.53 -15.95
C ALA A 270 -3.34 -6.04 -17.38
N MET A 271 -2.27 -5.28 -17.55
CA MET A 271 -1.82 -4.81 -18.88
C MET A 271 -1.36 -5.92 -19.83
N GLN A 272 -0.97 -7.10 -19.29
CA GLN A 272 -0.53 -8.25 -20.07
C GLN A 272 -1.58 -9.37 -20.13
N ALA A 273 -2.63 -9.29 -19.30
CA ALA A 273 -3.68 -10.29 -19.21
C ALA A 273 -4.65 -10.23 -20.39
N GLY A 274 -5.32 -11.35 -20.65
CA GLY A 274 -6.36 -11.46 -21.66
C GLY A 274 -5.85 -11.81 -23.06
N SER A 275 -6.67 -11.49 -24.06
CA SER A 275 -6.43 -11.83 -25.46
C SER A 275 -5.51 -10.82 -26.17
N PHE A 276 -5.45 -9.59 -25.67
CA PHE A 276 -4.60 -8.51 -26.18
C PHE A 276 -4.12 -7.59 -25.07
N ALA A 277 -2.98 -6.95 -25.28
CA ALA A 277 -2.39 -6.05 -24.29
C ALA A 277 -3.33 -4.85 -24.00
N GLY A 278 -3.55 -4.59 -22.70
CA GLY A 278 -4.41 -3.49 -22.24
C GLY A 278 -5.90 -3.80 -22.19
N GLU A 279 -6.32 -5.05 -22.47
CA GLU A 279 -7.72 -5.48 -22.32
C GLU A 279 -8.29 -5.20 -20.93
N PHE A 280 -7.45 -5.31 -19.90
CA PHE A 280 -7.75 -5.02 -18.51
C PHE A 280 -7.07 -3.74 -18.02
N GLY A 281 -7.03 -2.69 -18.85
CA GLY A 281 -6.38 -1.42 -18.48
C GLY A 281 -7.00 -0.74 -17.27
N ASN A 282 -8.29 -0.98 -17.00
CA ASN A 282 -9.01 -0.46 -15.83
C ASN A 282 -9.33 -1.62 -14.89
N VAL A 283 -8.73 -1.62 -13.70
CA VAL A 283 -9.03 -2.62 -12.67
C VAL A 283 -9.24 -1.96 -11.30
N VAL A 284 -10.18 -2.53 -10.54
CA VAL A 284 -10.23 -2.33 -9.09
C VAL A 284 -9.43 -3.46 -8.47
N THR A 285 -8.39 -3.14 -7.73
CA THR A 285 -7.61 -4.14 -7.00
C THR A 285 -8.30 -4.47 -5.69
N TYR A 286 -8.28 -5.74 -5.33
CA TYR A 286 -8.82 -6.26 -4.09
C TYR A 286 -7.84 -7.27 -3.50
N ASP A 287 -7.05 -6.82 -2.52
CA ASP A 287 -6.15 -7.65 -1.73
C ASP A 287 -6.82 -7.99 -0.40
N MET A 288 -7.02 -9.27 -0.11
CA MET A 288 -7.52 -9.69 1.19
C MET A 288 -6.51 -10.63 1.86
N GLY A 289 -5.98 -10.13 2.95
CA GLY A 289 -5.09 -10.86 3.85
C GLY A 289 -5.83 -11.48 5.05
N GLY A 290 -5.08 -11.77 6.11
CA GLY A 290 -5.64 -12.31 7.35
C GLY A 290 -6.35 -11.26 8.22
N THR A 291 -5.92 -9.99 8.19
CA THR A 291 -6.40 -8.94 9.11
C THR A 291 -7.20 -7.84 8.42
N SER A 292 -6.87 -7.52 7.19
CA SER A 292 -7.44 -6.41 6.43
C SER A 292 -7.64 -6.76 4.96
N SER A 293 -8.37 -5.91 4.27
CA SER A 293 -8.46 -5.89 2.81
C SER A 293 -8.10 -4.52 2.30
N ASP A 294 -7.33 -4.48 1.21
CA ASP A 294 -6.85 -3.28 0.57
C ASP A 294 -7.45 -3.13 -0.84
N VAL A 295 -7.98 -1.94 -1.11
CA VAL A 295 -8.65 -1.61 -2.38
C VAL A 295 -7.97 -0.41 -3.01
N ALA A 296 -7.65 -0.48 -4.30
CA ALA A 296 -7.13 0.64 -5.07
C ALA A 296 -7.67 0.64 -6.50
N LEU A 297 -7.52 1.77 -7.21
CA LEU A 297 -7.89 1.91 -8.61
C LEU A 297 -6.64 1.95 -9.49
N VAL A 298 -6.72 1.24 -10.60
CA VAL A 298 -5.77 1.34 -11.73
C VAL A 298 -6.56 1.79 -12.95
N LEU A 299 -6.14 2.87 -13.56
CA LEU A 299 -6.77 3.50 -14.71
C LEU A 299 -5.79 3.54 -15.88
N GLY A 300 -6.14 2.96 -17.02
CA GLY A 300 -5.24 2.87 -18.17
C GLY A 300 -3.90 2.22 -17.84
N GLY A 301 -3.87 1.25 -16.93
CA GLY A 301 -2.65 0.59 -16.46
C GLY A 301 -1.82 1.42 -15.47
N GLN A 302 -2.31 2.60 -15.05
CA GLN A 302 -1.62 3.45 -14.08
C GLN A 302 -2.34 3.44 -12.73
N PRO A 303 -1.67 3.10 -11.63
CA PRO A 303 -2.23 3.22 -10.29
C PRO A 303 -2.58 4.67 -9.93
N SER A 304 -3.70 4.85 -9.26
CA SER A 304 -4.05 6.15 -8.68
C SER A 304 -3.09 6.52 -7.56
N VAL A 305 -2.64 7.78 -7.54
CA VAL A 305 -1.71 8.30 -6.53
C VAL A 305 -2.37 9.47 -5.79
N SER A 306 -2.24 9.46 -4.48
CA SER A 306 -2.67 10.55 -3.59
C SER A 306 -1.49 11.01 -2.73
N SER A 307 -1.50 12.27 -2.33
CA SER A 307 -0.58 12.80 -1.31
C SER A 307 -1.28 12.99 0.05
N ASP A 308 -2.56 12.63 0.14
CA ASP A 308 -3.38 12.81 1.35
C ASP A 308 -3.67 11.43 1.97
N LEU A 309 -2.73 10.89 2.73
CA LEU A 309 -2.95 9.69 3.54
C LEU A 309 -3.15 10.11 5.00
N GLU A 310 -4.24 9.70 5.62
CA GLU A 310 -4.43 9.77 7.06
C GLU A 310 -4.24 8.37 7.66
N LEU A 311 -3.10 8.13 8.29
CA LEU A 311 -2.76 6.83 8.86
C LEU A 311 -3.57 6.55 10.14
N GLU A 312 -3.70 7.56 10.98
CA GLU A 312 -4.56 7.62 12.16
C GLU A 312 -5.24 8.99 12.21
N TYR A 313 -6.29 9.11 13.05
CA TYR A 313 -6.94 10.40 13.28
C TYR A 313 -5.92 11.51 13.60
N ALA A 314 -6.00 12.59 12.85
CA ALA A 314 -5.12 13.76 12.94
C ALA A 314 -3.62 13.45 12.70
N MET A 315 -3.31 12.44 11.90
CA MET A 315 -1.95 12.11 11.48
C MET A 315 -1.86 12.06 9.93
N PRO A 316 -1.96 13.22 9.27
CA PRO A 316 -1.81 13.28 7.82
C PRO A 316 -0.36 13.02 7.42
N ILE A 317 -0.17 12.22 6.39
CA ILE A 317 1.12 11.97 5.74
C ILE A 317 1.05 12.50 4.32
N HIS A 318 1.79 13.58 4.06
CA HIS A 318 1.81 14.28 2.79
C HIS A 318 3.04 13.89 1.96
N VAL A 319 3.12 12.63 1.55
CA VAL A 319 4.05 12.17 0.51
C VAL A 319 3.27 11.41 -0.55
N PRO A 320 3.66 11.47 -1.83
CA PRO A 320 2.99 10.72 -2.87
C PRO A 320 2.97 9.23 -2.55
N MET A 321 1.77 8.64 -2.49
CA MET A 321 1.55 7.21 -2.25
C MET A 321 0.49 6.67 -3.20
N ILE A 322 0.53 5.39 -3.49
CA ILE A 322 -0.60 4.73 -4.15
C ILE A 322 -1.82 4.89 -3.25
N ASP A 323 -2.92 5.29 -3.86
CA ASP A 323 -4.17 5.57 -3.18
C ASP A 323 -4.89 4.27 -2.83
N VAL A 324 -4.46 3.67 -1.72
CA VAL A 324 -4.99 2.42 -1.18
C VAL A 324 -5.94 2.73 -0.03
N HIS A 325 -7.13 2.15 -0.09
CA HIS A 325 -8.10 2.20 0.99
C HIS A 325 -8.13 0.87 1.72
N THR A 326 -7.73 0.89 2.99
CA THR A 326 -7.68 -0.29 3.85
C THR A 326 -8.97 -0.45 4.65
N ILE A 327 -9.51 -1.65 4.68
CA ILE A 327 -10.71 -2.03 5.42
C ILE A 327 -10.32 -3.05 6.47
N GLY A 328 -10.76 -2.85 7.71
CA GLY A 328 -10.60 -3.85 8.78
C GLY A 328 -11.52 -5.06 8.59
N ALA A 329 -11.39 -5.74 7.46
CA ALA A 329 -12.08 -6.98 7.13
C ALA A 329 -11.10 -7.92 6.42
N GLY A 330 -10.66 -8.96 7.10
CA GLY A 330 -9.75 -9.99 6.58
C GLY A 330 -10.18 -11.37 7.05
N GLY A 331 -9.49 -12.43 6.62
CA GLY A 331 -9.83 -13.81 6.96
C GLY A 331 -9.98 -14.09 8.46
N GLY A 332 -9.21 -13.39 9.31
CA GLY A 332 -9.27 -13.48 10.77
C GLY A 332 -10.26 -12.53 11.44
N SER A 333 -11.05 -11.76 10.67
CA SER A 333 -12.07 -10.87 11.27
C SER A 333 -13.09 -11.66 12.05
N ILE A 334 -13.30 -11.27 13.31
CA ILE A 334 -14.14 -11.97 14.27
C ILE A 334 -15.61 -11.62 14.03
N ALA A 335 -16.46 -12.63 14.03
CA ALA A 335 -17.90 -12.49 13.97
C ALA A 335 -18.50 -12.51 15.40
N SER A 336 -19.43 -11.59 15.66
CA SER A 336 -20.14 -11.49 16.94
C SER A 336 -21.52 -10.85 16.72
N VAL A 337 -22.43 -11.10 17.64
CA VAL A 337 -23.73 -10.42 17.70
C VAL A 337 -23.67 -9.36 18.77
N ASP A 338 -24.00 -8.13 18.41
CA ASP A 338 -23.98 -7.00 19.35
C ASP A 338 -25.22 -6.97 20.27
N ALA A 339 -25.21 -6.04 21.24
CA ALA A 339 -26.32 -5.90 22.17
C ALA A 339 -27.68 -5.53 21.53
N ALA A 340 -27.67 -5.05 20.31
CA ALA A 340 -28.88 -4.78 19.53
C ALA A 340 -29.35 -5.99 18.70
N GLY A 341 -28.68 -7.13 18.81
CA GLY A 341 -29.02 -8.34 18.06
C GLY A 341 -28.53 -8.32 16.60
N MET A 342 -27.57 -7.45 16.25
CA MET A 342 -27.04 -7.36 14.89
C MET A 342 -25.74 -8.12 14.75
N LEU A 343 -25.61 -8.90 13.68
CA LEU A 343 -24.36 -9.57 13.32
C LEU A 343 -23.32 -8.54 12.88
N ARG A 344 -22.16 -8.59 13.51
CA ARG A 344 -20.98 -7.79 13.16
C ARG A 344 -19.83 -8.70 12.79
N VAL A 345 -19.09 -8.33 11.75
CA VAL A 345 -17.87 -9.01 11.30
C VAL A 345 -16.74 -7.99 11.27
N GLY A 346 -15.74 -8.16 12.14
CA GLY A 346 -14.71 -7.14 12.38
C GLY A 346 -15.28 -5.85 13.03
N PRO A 347 -14.46 -4.77 13.21
CA PRO A 347 -13.06 -4.65 12.78
C PRO A 347 -12.06 -5.47 13.62
N GLU A 348 -12.50 -6.06 14.74
CA GLU A 348 -11.65 -6.89 15.59
C GLU A 348 -11.20 -8.14 14.81
N SER A 349 -9.90 -8.47 14.87
CA SER A 349 -9.32 -9.63 14.22
C SER A 349 -8.68 -10.56 15.25
N ALA A 350 -8.77 -11.85 15.00
CA ALA A 350 -8.05 -12.87 15.76
C ALA A 350 -6.53 -12.83 15.50
N GLY A 351 -6.08 -12.08 14.49
CA GLY A 351 -4.69 -11.95 14.12
C GLY A 351 -4.05 -13.28 13.69
N ALA A 352 -2.73 -13.36 13.85
CA ALA A 352 -1.98 -14.60 13.62
C ALA A 352 -1.95 -15.50 14.86
N SER A 353 -2.09 -14.93 16.05
CA SER A 353 -2.14 -15.61 17.34
C SER A 353 -3.19 -14.94 18.23
N PRO A 354 -4.18 -15.68 18.77
CA PRO A 354 -4.40 -17.11 18.57
C PRO A 354 -4.87 -17.49 17.17
N GLY A 355 -5.33 -16.55 16.35
CA GLY A 355 -5.83 -16.78 14.99
C GLY A 355 -7.24 -17.37 14.94
N PRO A 356 -7.71 -17.74 13.72
CA PRO A 356 -8.93 -18.51 13.51
C PRO A 356 -8.97 -19.80 14.33
N ILE A 357 -10.16 -20.25 14.69
CA ILE A 357 -10.36 -21.51 15.43
C ILE A 357 -9.70 -22.68 14.67
N CYS A 358 -9.93 -22.75 13.36
CA CYS A 358 -9.42 -23.82 12.51
C CYS A 358 -7.89 -23.90 12.42
N TYR A 359 -7.14 -22.92 12.94
CA TYR A 359 -5.67 -22.99 13.00
C TYR A 359 -5.13 -23.78 14.20
N GLY A 360 -6.00 -24.12 15.17
CA GLY A 360 -5.61 -24.95 16.30
C GLY A 360 -4.63 -24.31 17.29
N ARG A 361 -4.60 -22.98 17.34
CA ARG A 361 -3.69 -22.17 18.18
C ARG A 361 -4.38 -21.56 19.40
N GLY A 362 -5.58 -22.05 19.75
CA GLY A 362 -6.36 -21.56 20.88
C GLY A 362 -7.37 -20.45 20.56
N GLY A 363 -7.66 -20.18 19.28
CA GLY A 363 -8.77 -19.31 18.88
C GLY A 363 -10.10 -19.90 19.35
N THR A 364 -10.99 -19.04 19.87
CA THR A 364 -12.30 -19.45 20.43
C THR A 364 -13.48 -18.73 19.80
N ARG A 365 -13.23 -17.64 19.08
CA ARG A 365 -14.27 -16.85 18.44
C ARG A 365 -14.26 -17.08 16.92
N PRO A 366 -15.44 -17.30 16.28
CA PRO A 366 -15.52 -17.60 14.87
C PRO A 366 -15.06 -16.42 14.01
N THR A 367 -14.35 -16.74 12.92
CA THR A 367 -13.82 -15.78 11.96
C THR A 367 -14.39 -16.03 10.55
N ILE A 368 -14.07 -15.14 9.59
CA ILE A 368 -14.40 -15.33 8.17
C ILE A 368 -13.77 -16.64 7.64
N THR A 369 -12.54 -16.98 8.08
CA THR A 369 -11.87 -18.21 7.68
C THR A 369 -12.63 -19.45 8.18
N ASP A 370 -13.07 -19.44 9.44
CA ASP A 370 -13.86 -20.52 10.02
C ASP A 370 -15.20 -20.69 9.30
N ALA A 371 -15.85 -19.59 8.92
CA ALA A 371 -17.08 -19.59 8.15
C ALA A 371 -16.87 -20.19 6.75
N ASN A 372 -15.81 -19.80 6.02
CA ASN A 372 -15.48 -20.38 4.71
C ASN A 372 -15.15 -21.89 4.82
N LEU A 373 -14.52 -22.31 5.91
CA LEU A 373 -14.27 -23.72 6.18
C LEU A 373 -15.58 -24.48 6.40
N ALA A 374 -16.50 -23.97 7.24
CA ALA A 374 -17.79 -24.57 7.51
C ALA A 374 -18.68 -24.70 6.26
N LEU A 375 -18.52 -23.78 5.30
CA LEU A 375 -19.19 -23.82 4.00
C LEU A 375 -18.53 -24.77 2.97
N GLY A 376 -17.47 -25.51 3.36
CA GLY A 376 -16.77 -26.45 2.48
C GLY A 376 -15.86 -25.79 1.44
N ARG A 377 -15.65 -24.48 1.49
CA ARG A 377 -14.81 -23.74 0.53
C ARG A 377 -13.32 -23.99 0.73
N LEU A 378 -12.89 -24.28 1.97
CA LEU A 378 -11.53 -24.60 2.36
C LEU A 378 -11.39 -26.08 2.74
N ASP A 379 -10.18 -26.61 2.57
CA ASP A 379 -9.83 -27.96 2.99
C ASP A 379 -9.07 -27.91 4.33
N PRO A 380 -9.63 -28.45 5.43
CA PRO A 380 -8.99 -28.40 6.74
C PRO A 380 -7.62 -29.08 6.78
N ALA A 381 -7.38 -30.05 5.90
CA ALA A 381 -6.12 -30.79 5.83
C ALA A 381 -5.01 -30.02 5.09
N ARG A 382 -5.33 -28.87 4.48
CA ARG A 382 -4.42 -28.12 3.61
C ARG A 382 -4.27 -26.64 3.99
N LEU A 383 -4.85 -26.24 5.11
CA LEU A 383 -4.67 -24.87 5.61
C LEU A 383 -3.22 -24.65 6.01
N LEU A 384 -2.62 -23.56 5.53
CA LEU A 384 -1.31 -23.11 5.99
C LEU A 384 -1.39 -22.58 7.43
N GLY A 385 -0.37 -22.87 8.23
CA GLY A 385 -0.26 -22.33 9.58
C GLY A 385 -1.09 -23.05 10.64
N VAL A 386 -1.68 -24.21 10.32
CA VAL A 386 -2.33 -25.09 11.30
C VAL A 386 -1.29 -25.79 12.15
N GLU A 387 -1.37 -25.62 13.48
CA GLU A 387 -0.48 -26.30 14.44
C GLU A 387 -1.07 -27.63 14.93
N HIS A 388 -2.38 -27.62 15.20
CA HIS A 388 -3.11 -28.81 15.65
C HIS A 388 -4.42 -28.93 14.87
N ALA A 389 -4.74 -30.14 14.41
CA ALA A 389 -6.01 -30.40 13.73
C ALA A 389 -7.19 -30.11 14.68
N VAL A 390 -8.08 -29.23 14.25
CA VAL A 390 -9.33 -28.90 14.94
C VAL A 390 -10.47 -29.64 14.26
N SER A 391 -11.40 -30.19 15.05
CA SER A 391 -12.55 -30.88 14.49
C SER A 391 -13.54 -29.90 13.86
N MET A 392 -14.23 -30.30 12.79
CA MET A 392 -15.32 -29.50 12.23
C MET A 392 -16.45 -29.27 13.24
N ALA A 393 -16.64 -30.23 14.18
CA ALA A 393 -17.61 -30.09 15.24
C ALA A 393 -17.32 -28.91 16.18
N ASP A 394 -16.04 -28.65 16.48
CA ASP A 394 -15.65 -27.49 17.32
C ASP A 394 -15.89 -26.19 16.59
N VAL A 395 -15.61 -26.11 15.29
CA VAL A 395 -15.89 -24.92 14.45
C VAL A 395 -17.40 -24.66 14.39
N HIS A 396 -18.20 -25.69 14.14
CA HIS A 396 -19.67 -25.59 14.12
C HIS A 396 -20.24 -25.18 15.48
N ALA A 397 -19.72 -25.76 16.57
CA ALA A 397 -20.15 -25.40 17.94
C ALA A 397 -19.88 -23.92 18.25
N ALA A 398 -18.73 -23.40 17.85
CA ALA A 398 -18.40 -22.00 18.03
C ALA A 398 -19.27 -21.06 17.17
N LEU A 399 -19.51 -21.41 15.88
CA LEU A 399 -20.44 -20.67 15.01
C LEU A 399 -21.83 -20.60 15.62
N LEU A 400 -22.33 -21.75 16.13
CA LEU A 400 -23.64 -21.82 16.77
C LEU A 400 -23.68 -21.00 18.07
N ALA A 401 -22.66 -21.11 18.93
CA ALA A 401 -22.64 -20.41 20.21
C ALA A 401 -22.57 -18.89 20.06
N HIS A 402 -21.72 -18.38 19.17
CA HIS A 402 -21.45 -16.93 19.05
C HIS A 402 -22.39 -16.20 18.07
N VAL A 403 -22.98 -16.90 17.11
CA VAL A 403 -23.81 -16.30 16.05
C VAL A 403 -25.17 -16.98 15.95
N GLY A 404 -25.20 -18.30 15.85
CA GLY A 404 -26.42 -19.06 15.59
C GLY A 404 -27.44 -18.94 16.70
N ALA A 405 -27.08 -19.22 17.95
CA ALA A 405 -28.00 -19.17 19.08
C ALA A 405 -28.61 -17.77 19.31
N PRO A 406 -27.84 -16.65 19.24
CA PRO A 406 -28.40 -15.31 19.34
C PRO A 406 -29.35 -14.94 18.20
N LEU A 407 -29.16 -15.49 16.97
CA LEU A 407 -29.92 -15.11 15.78
C LEU A 407 -30.97 -16.17 15.36
N GLY A 408 -31.03 -17.32 16.02
CA GLY A 408 -31.92 -18.41 15.66
C GLY A 408 -31.51 -19.15 14.37
N LEU A 409 -30.20 -19.19 14.07
CA LEU A 409 -29.63 -19.83 12.87
C LEU A 409 -28.90 -21.12 13.23
N ASP A 410 -28.82 -22.05 12.30
CA ASP A 410 -27.91 -23.18 12.42
C ASP A 410 -26.43 -22.77 12.13
N ALA A 411 -25.50 -23.71 12.26
CA ALA A 411 -24.07 -23.43 12.08
C ALA A 411 -23.71 -23.05 10.62
N VAL A 412 -24.38 -23.64 9.62
CA VAL A 412 -24.16 -23.37 8.20
C VAL A 412 -24.78 -22.01 7.82
N GLU A 413 -25.99 -21.76 8.26
CA GLU A 413 -26.66 -20.46 8.10
C GLU A 413 -25.85 -19.33 8.77
N SER A 414 -25.30 -19.58 9.97
CA SER A 414 -24.39 -18.65 10.66
C SER A 414 -23.14 -18.35 9.85
N ALA A 415 -22.50 -19.39 9.29
CA ALA A 415 -21.33 -19.22 8.41
C ALA A 415 -21.68 -18.43 7.15
N ALA A 416 -22.81 -18.73 6.52
CA ALA A 416 -23.29 -18.00 5.33
C ALA A 416 -23.59 -16.53 5.64
N ALA A 417 -24.21 -16.24 6.79
CA ALA A 417 -24.48 -14.87 7.26
C ALA A 417 -23.18 -14.09 7.51
N ILE A 418 -22.18 -14.71 8.13
CA ILE A 418 -20.85 -14.10 8.34
C ILE A 418 -20.22 -13.69 7.03
N VAL A 419 -20.17 -14.62 6.04
CA VAL A 419 -19.56 -14.33 4.73
C VAL A 419 -20.34 -13.25 4.00
N ARG A 420 -21.69 -13.26 4.06
CA ARG A 420 -22.52 -12.23 3.45
C ARG A 420 -22.26 -10.85 4.02
N VAL A 421 -22.23 -10.69 5.35
CA VAL A 421 -21.93 -9.41 6.02
C VAL A 421 -20.52 -8.94 5.70
N ALA A 422 -19.54 -9.86 5.63
CA ALA A 422 -18.19 -9.52 5.21
C ALA A 422 -18.15 -8.99 3.77
N ASN A 423 -18.81 -9.69 2.83
CA ASN A 423 -18.87 -9.29 1.42
C ASN A 423 -19.55 -7.92 1.25
N ASP A 424 -20.66 -7.66 1.93
CA ASP A 424 -21.35 -6.36 1.89
C ASP A 424 -20.44 -5.21 2.34
N ARG A 425 -19.72 -5.38 3.44
CA ARG A 425 -18.74 -4.38 3.90
C ARG A 425 -17.62 -4.13 2.89
N MET A 426 -17.08 -5.19 2.28
CA MET A 426 -16.04 -5.10 1.27
C MET A 426 -16.55 -4.44 -0.01
N ALA A 427 -17.76 -4.80 -0.46
CA ALA A 427 -18.42 -4.16 -1.59
C ALA A 427 -18.68 -2.67 -1.33
N GLY A 428 -19.11 -2.32 -0.12
CA GLY A 428 -19.29 -0.91 0.30
C GLY A 428 -18.01 -0.09 0.19
N ALA A 429 -16.86 -0.66 0.56
CA ALA A 429 -15.59 0.01 0.43
C ALA A 429 -15.13 0.16 -1.03
N ILE A 430 -15.33 -0.86 -1.87
CA ILE A 430 -15.04 -0.76 -3.31
C ILE A 430 -15.91 0.33 -3.96
N ARG A 431 -17.21 0.40 -3.61
CA ARG A 431 -18.09 1.50 -4.05
C ARG A 431 -17.57 2.86 -3.60
N MET A 432 -17.16 2.98 -2.35
CA MET A 432 -16.64 4.25 -1.82
C MET A 432 -15.39 4.70 -2.57
N VAL A 433 -14.45 3.81 -2.83
CA VAL A 433 -13.20 4.13 -3.54
C VAL A 433 -13.47 4.53 -4.99
N SER A 434 -14.39 3.87 -5.70
CA SER A 434 -14.69 4.15 -7.10
C SER A 434 -15.62 5.35 -7.26
N LEU A 435 -16.79 5.34 -6.62
CA LEU A 435 -17.82 6.36 -6.81
C LEU A 435 -17.40 7.73 -6.25
N SER A 436 -16.68 7.78 -5.13
CA SER A 436 -16.17 9.06 -4.60
C SER A 436 -15.21 9.75 -5.56
N ARG A 437 -14.57 9.00 -6.45
CA ARG A 437 -13.70 9.51 -7.51
C ARG A 437 -14.39 9.71 -8.85
N GLY A 438 -15.71 9.46 -8.92
CA GLY A 438 -16.52 9.64 -10.13
C GLY A 438 -16.41 8.49 -11.13
N HIS A 439 -16.00 7.31 -10.69
CA HIS A 439 -15.90 6.11 -11.53
C HIS A 439 -16.99 5.10 -11.20
N ASP A 440 -17.60 4.52 -12.22
CA ASP A 440 -18.55 3.42 -12.06
C ASP A 440 -17.80 2.10 -11.96
N PRO A 441 -18.01 1.29 -10.88
CA PRO A 441 -17.34 -0.01 -10.76
C PRO A 441 -17.57 -0.95 -11.94
N ARG A 442 -18.70 -0.80 -12.64
CA ARG A 442 -19.08 -1.64 -13.80
C ARG A 442 -18.17 -1.46 -15.02
N ASP A 443 -17.42 -0.35 -15.07
CA ASP A 443 -16.44 -0.06 -16.13
C ASP A 443 -15.08 -0.70 -15.88
N PHE A 444 -14.94 -1.46 -14.78
CA PHE A 444 -13.69 -2.08 -14.36
C PHE A 444 -13.79 -3.61 -14.37
N ALA A 445 -12.63 -4.26 -14.37
CA ALA A 445 -12.54 -5.63 -13.90
C ALA A 445 -12.10 -5.65 -12.43
N LEU A 446 -12.54 -6.65 -11.66
CA LEU A 446 -12.04 -6.84 -10.28
C LEU A 446 -10.78 -7.70 -10.31
N PHE A 447 -9.65 -7.14 -9.89
CA PHE A 447 -8.39 -7.86 -9.77
C PHE A 447 -8.25 -8.36 -8.32
N ALA A 448 -8.53 -9.66 -8.10
CA ALA A 448 -8.57 -10.24 -6.76
C ALA A 448 -7.31 -11.04 -6.44
N PHE A 449 -6.68 -10.71 -5.31
CA PHE A 449 -5.46 -11.35 -4.85
C PHE A 449 -5.36 -11.36 -3.30
N GLY A 450 -4.19 -11.72 -2.76
CA GLY A 450 -4.05 -12.04 -1.35
C GLY A 450 -4.47 -13.47 -1.05
N GLY A 451 -4.22 -13.92 0.17
CA GLY A 451 -4.51 -15.31 0.59
C GLY A 451 -6.01 -15.64 0.63
N ALA A 452 -6.87 -14.63 0.87
CA ALA A 452 -8.31 -14.79 1.02
C ALA A 452 -9.14 -14.07 -0.08
N GLY A 453 -8.56 -13.14 -0.83
CA GLY A 453 -9.30 -12.36 -1.83
C GLY A 453 -10.08 -13.21 -2.83
N PRO A 454 -9.48 -14.19 -3.48
CA PRO A 454 -10.15 -15.06 -4.44
C PRO A 454 -11.28 -15.94 -3.89
N LEU A 455 -11.39 -16.10 -2.56
CA LEU A 455 -12.55 -16.78 -1.92
C LEU A 455 -13.84 -15.97 -2.04
N HIS A 456 -13.73 -14.66 -2.13
CA HIS A 456 -14.85 -13.72 -2.08
C HIS A 456 -15.11 -13.02 -3.42
N ALA A 457 -14.18 -13.15 -4.38
CA ALA A 457 -14.14 -12.33 -5.58
C ALA A 457 -15.39 -12.41 -6.46
N SER A 458 -15.92 -13.63 -6.75
CA SER A 458 -17.13 -13.80 -7.57
C SER A 458 -18.36 -13.14 -6.92
N ALA A 459 -18.55 -13.35 -5.61
CA ALA A 459 -19.65 -12.73 -4.87
C ALA A 459 -19.55 -11.20 -4.86
N LEU A 460 -18.34 -10.65 -4.63
CA LEU A 460 -18.11 -9.20 -4.64
C LEU A 460 -18.36 -8.58 -6.00
N ALA A 461 -17.87 -9.19 -7.06
CA ALA A 461 -18.07 -8.67 -8.41
C ALA A 461 -19.56 -8.68 -8.82
N ARG A 462 -20.29 -9.74 -8.45
CA ARG A 462 -21.73 -9.84 -8.68
C ARG A 462 -22.50 -8.75 -7.91
N GLU A 463 -22.16 -8.54 -6.63
CA GLU A 463 -22.73 -7.47 -5.78
C GLU A 463 -22.49 -6.05 -6.34
N LEU A 464 -21.34 -5.84 -7.00
CA LEU A 464 -20.93 -4.57 -7.58
C LEU A 464 -21.38 -4.39 -9.04
N GLY A 465 -21.90 -5.45 -9.68
CA GLY A 465 -22.20 -5.47 -11.11
C GLY A 465 -20.96 -5.44 -12.01
N ILE A 466 -19.79 -5.81 -11.48
CA ILE A 466 -18.55 -5.90 -12.23
C ILE A 466 -18.60 -7.16 -13.10
N PRO A 467 -18.47 -7.06 -14.44
CA PRO A 467 -18.73 -8.19 -15.32
C PRO A 467 -17.61 -9.22 -15.38
N ARG A 468 -16.39 -8.84 -15.00
CA ARG A 468 -15.21 -9.69 -15.15
C ARG A 468 -14.30 -9.64 -13.92
N LEU A 469 -13.74 -10.82 -13.59
CA LEU A 469 -12.68 -10.97 -12.59
C LEU A 469 -11.37 -11.34 -13.27
N LEU A 470 -10.29 -10.85 -12.71
CA LEU A 470 -8.93 -11.25 -13.04
C LEU A 470 -8.24 -11.74 -11.77
N ILE A 471 -7.90 -13.03 -11.73
CA ILE A 471 -7.19 -13.63 -10.60
C ILE A 471 -5.80 -14.04 -11.09
N PRO A 472 -4.72 -13.44 -10.58
CA PRO A 472 -3.37 -13.67 -11.09
C PRO A 472 -2.91 -15.12 -10.89
N ALA A 473 -1.84 -15.51 -11.58
CA ALA A 473 -1.28 -16.86 -11.49
C ALA A 473 -0.84 -17.24 -10.06
N ARG A 474 -0.43 -16.25 -9.26
CA ARG A 474 -0.01 -16.42 -7.86
C ARG A 474 -0.64 -15.34 -6.96
N PRO A 475 -1.93 -15.49 -6.61
CA PRO A 475 -2.65 -14.45 -5.87
C PRO A 475 -2.05 -14.13 -4.51
N GLY A 476 -1.62 -15.14 -3.76
CA GLY A 476 -1.03 -14.96 -2.43
C GLY A 476 0.42 -14.48 -2.42
N LEU A 477 1.05 -14.29 -3.59
CA LEU A 477 2.42 -13.79 -3.76
C LEU A 477 2.47 -12.50 -4.60
N THR A 478 1.32 -11.87 -4.84
CA THR A 478 1.21 -10.70 -5.72
C THR A 478 2.03 -9.53 -5.19
N ASN A 479 2.11 -9.31 -3.87
CA ASN A 479 2.92 -8.26 -3.29
C ASN A 479 4.42 -8.49 -3.52
N ALA A 480 4.91 -9.71 -3.35
CA ALA A 480 6.29 -10.07 -3.69
C ALA A 480 6.58 -9.91 -5.19
N LEU A 481 5.60 -10.21 -6.06
CA LEU A 481 5.70 -9.94 -7.50
C LEU A 481 5.81 -8.44 -7.78
N GLY A 482 5.06 -7.60 -7.05
CA GLY A 482 5.17 -6.15 -7.15
C GLY A 482 6.58 -5.65 -6.91
N CYS A 483 7.27 -6.22 -5.93
CA CYS A 483 8.69 -5.92 -5.70
C CYS A 483 9.56 -6.26 -6.93
N VAL A 484 9.29 -7.37 -7.62
CA VAL A 484 10.05 -7.75 -8.81
C VAL A 484 9.85 -6.80 -9.98
N VAL A 485 8.60 -6.37 -10.23
CA VAL A 485 8.23 -5.57 -11.41
C VAL A 485 8.34 -4.06 -11.20
N ALA A 486 8.51 -3.59 -9.96
CA ALA A 486 8.59 -2.17 -9.64
C ALA A 486 9.84 -1.51 -10.22
N ASP A 487 9.70 -0.30 -10.74
CA ASP A 487 10.78 0.55 -11.23
C ASP A 487 11.39 1.41 -10.11
N LEU A 488 12.56 1.99 -10.34
CA LEU A 488 13.07 3.08 -9.50
C LEU A 488 12.16 4.30 -9.64
N ARG A 489 11.84 4.99 -8.53
CA ARG A 489 10.96 6.15 -8.57
C ARG A 489 11.30 7.18 -7.50
N HIS A 490 11.43 8.44 -7.96
CA HIS A 490 11.59 9.61 -7.12
C HIS A 490 10.50 10.62 -7.44
N ASP A 491 9.74 11.02 -6.42
CA ASP A 491 8.68 12.01 -6.55
C ASP A 491 9.13 13.36 -5.97
N PHE A 492 8.79 14.42 -6.67
CA PHE A 492 9.09 15.79 -6.29
C PHE A 492 7.81 16.60 -6.29
N VAL A 493 7.70 17.51 -5.34
CA VAL A 493 6.64 18.49 -5.26
C VAL A 493 7.23 19.87 -5.02
N ALA A 494 6.62 20.89 -5.63
CA ALA A 494 6.94 22.28 -5.37
C ALA A 494 5.65 23.11 -5.31
N THR A 495 5.46 23.84 -4.24
CA THR A 495 4.35 24.77 -4.10
C THR A 495 4.60 26.03 -4.93
N VAL A 496 3.58 26.45 -5.69
CA VAL A 496 3.52 27.71 -6.43
C VAL A 496 2.51 28.66 -5.79
N ASN A 497 1.31 28.15 -5.52
CA ASN A 497 0.19 28.80 -4.84
C ASN A 497 -0.13 30.22 -5.37
N GLN A 498 -0.22 30.37 -6.68
CA GLN A 498 -0.47 31.66 -7.35
C GLN A 498 -1.59 31.53 -8.39
N PRO A 499 -2.41 32.59 -8.60
CA PRO A 499 -3.33 32.64 -9.72
C PRO A 499 -2.59 32.50 -11.06
N LEU A 500 -3.15 31.69 -11.96
CA LEU A 500 -2.48 31.31 -13.20
C LEU A 500 -2.16 32.51 -14.10
N ASP A 501 -2.99 33.56 -14.07
CA ASP A 501 -2.84 34.78 -14.84
C ASP A 501 -1.78 35.77 -14.28
N THR A 502 -1.26 35.49 -13.08
CA THR A 502 -0.16 36.28 -12.47
C THR A 502 1.19 35.60 -12.60
N LEU A 503 1.21 34.35 -13.09
CA LEU A 503 2.46 33.61 -13.26
C LEU A 503 3.25 34.15 -14.46
N ALA A 504 4.57 34.21 -14.27
CA ALA A 504 5.48 34.51 -15.37
C ALA A 504 5.51 33.30 -16.35
N GLU A 505 5.49 33.60 -17.64
CA GLU A 505 5.72 32.60 -18.68
C GLU A 505 7.04 31.86 -18.43
N GLY A 506 7.01 30.52 -18.58
CA GLY A 506 8.17 29.67 -18.32
C GLY A 506 8.38 29.28 -16.85
N ARG A 507 7.66 29.85 -15.87
CA ARG A 507 7.79 29.47 -14.45
C ARG A 507 7.48 27.99 -14.23
N VAL A 508 6.41 27.49 -14.81
CA VAL A 508 5.99 26.06 -14.73
C VAL A 508 7.09 25.17 -15.32
N ALA A 509 7.57 25.49 -16.51
CA ALA A 509 8.63 24.75 -17.18
C ALA A 509 9.94 24.73 -16.38
N SER A 510 10.32 25.86 -15.76
CA SER A 510 11.53 25.93 -14.95
C SER A 510 11.46 25.05 -13.69
N VAL A 511 10.29 24.97 -13.03
CA VAL A 511 10.10 24.11 -11.87
C VAL A 511 10.18 22.63 -12.28
N PHE A 512 9.49 22.24 -13.35
CA PHE A 512 9.55 20.88 -13.85
C PHE A 512 10.98 20.49 -14.28
N ALA A 513 11.72 21.39 -14.95
CA ALA A 513 13.10 21.13 -15.35
C ALA A 513 14.00 20.86 -14.14
N ALA A 514 13.88 21.67 -13.08
CA ALA A 514 14.65 21.47 -11.85
C ALA A 514 14.32 20.13 -11.15
N GLN A 515 13.03 19.76 -11.11
CA GLN A 515 12.60 18.47 -10.55
C GLN A 515 13.12 17.29 -11.37
N VAL A 516 13.10 17.37 -12.71
CA VAL A 516 13.63 16.34 -13.60
C VAL A 516 15.13 16.18 -13.43
N GLU A 517 15.87 17.27 -13.34
CA GLU A 517 17.33 17.25 -13.13
C GLU A 517 17.68 16.58 -11.80
N ALA A 518 17.03 17.02 -10.70
CA ALA A 518 17.22 16.42 -9.39
C ALA A 518 16.91 14.91 -9.38
N GLY A 519 15.81 14.52 -10.02
CA GLY A 519 15.40 13.11 -10.07
C GLY A 519 16.34 12.24 -10.91
N ARG A 520 16.85 12.75 -12.04
CA ARG A 520 17.86 12.05 -12.83
C ARG A 520 19.16 11.87 -12.07
N ALA A 521 19.57 12.88 -11.29
CA ALA A 521 20.74 12.77 -10.44
C ALA A 521 20.58 11.68 -9.38
N LEU A 522 19.40 11.59 -8.74
CA LEU A 522 19.12 10.53 -7.77
C LEU A 522 19.10 9.14 -8.43
N VAL A 523 18.41 8.96 -9.57
CA VAL A 523 18.41 7.68 -10.31
C VAL A 523 19.84 7.25 -10.66
N ALA A 524 20.73 8.18 -11.03
CA ALA A 524 22.13 7.87 -11.30
C ALA A 524 22.91 7.45 -10.05
N GLN A 525 22.59 7.99 -8.88
CA GLN A 525 23.22 7.65 -7.59
C GLN A 525 22.80 6.27 -7.07
N GLU A 526 21.67 5.73 -7.50
CA GLU A 526 21.14 4.44 -7.05
C GLU A 526 22.03 3.25 -7.46
N ASN A 527 22.91 3.45 -8.43
CA ASN A 527 23.84 2.42 -8.92
C ASN A 527 23.16 1.13 -9.43
N VAL A 528 21.95 1.28 -9.98
CA VAL A 528 21.12 0.22 -10.54
C VAL A 528 20.97 0.42 -12.05
N ALA A 529 21.10 -0.65 -12.82
CA ALA A 529 20.95 -0.57 -14.27
C ALA A 529 19.49 -0.26 -14.65
N VAL A 530 19.29 0.83 -15.39
CA VAL A 530 18.02 1.24 -15.98
C VAL A 530 18.09 1.28 -17.50
N GLN A 531 16.99 0.95 -18.18
CA GLN A 531 16.88 1.02 -19.65
C GLN A 531 16.62 2.44 -20.16
N GLY A 532 16.09 3.31 -19.29
CA GLY A 532 15.77 4.69 -19.60
C GLY A 532 15.10 5.39 -18.42
N VAL A 533 14.90 6.69 -18.55
CA VAL A 533 14.22 7.51 -17.55
C VAL A 533 12.98 8.13 -18.17
N VAL A 534 11.83 7.92 -17.53
CA VAL A 534 10.53 8.50 -17.90
C VAL A 534 10.12 9.50 -16.82
N THR A 535 9.49 10.59 -17.24
CA THR A 535 8.97 11.61 -16.32
C THR A 535 7.45 11.71 -16.45
N LEU A 536 6.77 11.80 -15.32
CA LEU A 536 5.32 12.01 -15.22
C LEU A 536 5.09 13.32 -14.49
N HIS A 537 4.30 14.22 -15.09
CA HIS A 537 4.03 15.54 -14.54
C HIS A 537 2.56 15.69 -14.19
N ARG A 538 2.29 16.42 -13.10
CA ARG A 538 0.95 16.75 -12.62
C ARG A 538 0.95 18.15 -12.02
N ALA A 539 -0.14 18.87 -12.19
CA ALA A 539 -0.40 20.14 -11.53
C ALA A 539 -1.60 20.00 -10.59
N ASP A 540 -1.46 20.43 -9.35
CA ASP A 540 -2.57 20.59 -8.43
C ASP A 540 -3.16 21.98 -8.61
N MET A 541 -4.45 22.05 -8.96
CA MET A 541 -5.12 23.31 -9.29
C MET A 541 -6.47 23.41 -8.58
N GLN A 542 -6.88 24.64 -8.30
CA GLN A 542 -8.20 24.95 -7.73
C GLN A 542 -8.70 26.28 -8.28
N PHE A 543 -9.99 26.57 -8.15
CA PHE A 543 -10.47 27.93 -8.34
C PHE A 543 -10.23 28.78 -7.10
N GLN A 544 -9.97 30.06 -7.30
CA GLN A 544 -9.74 31.02 -6.23
C GLN A 544 -10.90 31.04 -5.24
N GLY A 545 -10.61 30.90 -3.94
CA GLY A 545 -11.61 30.85 -2.88
C GLY A 545 -12.20 29.45 -2.62
N GLN A 546 -11.86 28.45 -3.42
CA GLN A 546 -12.21 27.04 -3.14
C GLN A 546 -11.11 26.35 -2.33
N SER A 547 -11.49 25.36 -1.55
CA SER A 547 -10.54 24.49 -0.82
C SER A 547 -10.28 23.16 -1.52
N HIS A 548 -11.10 22.81 -2.53
CA HIS A 548 -10.96 21.56 -3.26
C HIS A 548 -9.88 21.71 -4.34
N VAL A 549 -8.85 20.89 -4.23
CA VAL A 549 -7.73 20.82 -5.18
C VAL A 549 -7.96 19.68 -6.14
N LEU A 550 -7.80 19.93 -7.43
CA LEU A 550 -7.91 18.92 -8.48
C LEU A 550 -6.54 18.65 -9.09
N ALA A 551 -6.17 17.38 -9.14
CA ALA A 551 -4.94 16.91 -9.79
C ALA A 551 -5.12 16.86 -11.31
N VAL A 552 -4.36 17.65 -12.04
CA VAL A 552 -4.40 17.77 -13.50
C VAL A 552 -3.15 17.12 -14.10
N PRO A 553 -3.28 16.04 -14.89
CA PRO A 553 -2.14 15.48 -15.61
C PRO A 553 -1.57 16.50 -16.60
N VAL A 554 -0.24 16.56 -16.67
CA VAL A 554 0.49 17.45 -17.57
C VAL A 554 1.30 16.61 -18.53
N ALA A 555 1.03 16.73 -19.84
CA ALA A 555 1.63 15.87 -20.86
C ALA A 555 3.13 16.12 -21.06
N ALA A 556 3.59 17.36 -20.89
CA ALA A 556 4.99 17.73 -21.07
C ALA A 556 5.41 18.86 -20.12
N ALA A 557 6.67 18.83 -19.70
CA ALA A 557 7.25 19.87 -18.86
C ALA A 557 7.22 21.29 -19.49
N SER A 558 7.12 21.37 -20.82
CA SER A 558 7.05 22.62 -21.58
C SER A 558 5.63 23.18 -21.78
N ILE A 559 4.66 22.69 -21.01
CA ILE A 559 3.25 23.15 -21.11
C ILE A 559 3.14 24.66 -20.92
N SER A 560 2.38 25.32 -21.78
CA SER A 560 2.05 26.73 -21.64
C SER A 560 0.96 26.98 -20.58
N LEU A 561 0.87 28.19 -20.06
CA LEU A 561 -0.20 28.54 -19.10
C LEU A 561 -1.60 28.44 -19.73
N ALA A 562 -1.73 28.68 -21.04
CA ALA A 562 -3.00 28.52 -21.76
C ALA A 562 -3.42 27.05 -21.85
N GLU A 563 -2.50 26.16 -22.19
CA GLU A 563 -2.75 24.69 -22.22
C GLU A 563 -3.06 24.16 -20.83
N LEU A 564 -2.36 24.62 -19.80
CA LEU A 564 -2.62 24.23 -18.40
C LEU A 564 -4.01 24.67 -17.94
N ARG A 565 -4.45 25.90 -18.31
CA ARG A 565 -5.80 26.39 -18.06
C ARG A 565 -6.86 25.51 -18.74
N ALA A 566 -6.64 25.16 -20.00
CA ALA A 566 -7.56 24.29 -20.75
C ALA A 566 -7.64 22.87 -20.15
N ALA A 567 -6.50 22.30 -19.76
CA ALA A 567 -6.44 20.99 -19.11
C ALA A 567 -7.20 20.99 -17.76
N PHE A 568 -7.04 22.05 -16.95
CA PHE A 568 -7.77 22.22 -15.70
C PHE A 568 -9.29 22.35 -15.93
N ALA A 569 -9.71 23.19 -16.88
CA ALA A 569 -11.14 23.36 -17.22
C ALA A 569 -11.76 22.03 -17.66
N ALA A 570 -11.07 21.25 -18.50
CA ALA A 570 -11.53 19.93 -18.95
C ALA A 570 -11.65 18.94 -17.78
N ALA A 571 -10.63 18.86 -16.91
CA ALA A 571 -10.63 17.99 -15.73
C ALA A 571 -11.75 18.38 -14.74
N TYR A 572 -11.95 19.69 -14.54
CA TYR A 572 -13.00 20.21 -13.66
C TYR A 572 -14.41 19.88 -14.20
N TRP A 573 -14.62 20.08 -15.50
CA TRP A 573 -15.85 19.68 -16.17
C TRP A 573 -16.13 18.17 -16.06
N GLN A 574 -15.13 17.36 -16.32
CA GLN A 574 -15.25 15.90 -16.21
C GLN A 574 -15.65 15.47 -14.78
N ARG A 575 -15.14 16.17 -13.77
CA ARG A 575 -15.35 15.82 -12.36
C ARG A 575 -16.70 16.31 -11.84
N PHE A 576 -17.12 17.53 -12.21
CA PHE A 576 -18.25 18.24 -11.58
C PHE A 576 -19.39 18.58 -12.55
N GLY A 577 -19.20 18.45 -13.86
CA GLY A 577 -20.21 18.83 -14.88
C GLY A 577 -20.51 20.32 -14.94
N VAL A 578 -19.62 21.18 -14.42
CA VAL A 578 -19.82 22.64 -14.35
C VAL A 578 -18.59 23.36 -14.90
N ALA A 579 -18.80 24.43 -15.67
CA ALA A 579 -17.75 25.39 -16.06
C ALA A 579 -17.83 26.64 -15.18
N LEU A 580 -16.67 27.13 -14.73
CA LEU A 580 -16.55 28.32 -13.87
C LEU A 580 -15.58 29.33 -14.52
N ASP A 581 -15.93 29.78 -15.73
CA ASP A 581 -15.06 30.60 -16.58
C ASP A 581 -14.73 31.98 -15.96
N GLU A 582 -15.60 32.49 -15.08
CA GLU A 582 -15.44 33.78 -14.40
C GLU A 582 -14.53 33.71 -13.16
N ILE A 583 -14.20 32.50 -12.67
CA ILE A 583 -13.40 32.33 -11.47
C ILE A 583 -11.95 32.04 -11.88
N ARG A 584 -11.01 32.74 -11.26
CA ARG A 584 -9.59 32.60 -11.57
C ARG A 584 -9.06 31.22 -11.11
N PRO A 585 -8.42 30.43 -11.99
CA PRO A 585 -7.71 29.23 -11.58
C PRO A 585 -6.40 29.59 -10.85
N VAL A 586 -6.11 28.84 -9.79
CA VAL A 586 -4.90 28.94 -8.99
C VAL A 586 -4.08 27.67 -9.19
N LEU A 587 -2.82 27.82 -9.53
CA LEU A 587 -1.85 26.73 -9.52
C LEU A 587 -1.30 26.59 -8.09
N VAL A 588 -1.59 25.45 -7.46
CA VAL A 588 -1.21 25.18 -6.06
C VAL A 588 0.16 24.52 -6.00
N ASN A 589 0.30 23.31 -6.57
CA ASN A 589 1.56 22.57 -6.58
C ASN A 589 1.89 22.04 -7.97
N LEU A 590 3.18 21.80 -8.21
CA LEU A 590 3.69 21.06 -9.37
C LEU A 590 4.39 19.79 -8.89
N HIS A 591 4.01 18.66 -9.46
CA HIS A 591 4.58 17.37 -9.13
C HIS A 591 5.29 16.74 -10.32
N THR A 592 6.43 16.14 -10.08
CA THR A 592 7.15 15.31 -11.06
C THR A 592 7.54 13.99 -10.44
N ALA A 593 7.14 12.88 -11.05
CA ALA A 593 7.72 11.58 -10.78
C ALA A 593 8.79 11.28 -11.83
N VAL A 594 10.00 11.00 -11.38
CA VAL A 594 11.13 10.57 -12.24
C VAL A 594 11.30 9.08 -12.04
N VAL A 595 11.06 8.30 -13.12
CA VAL A 595 10.99 6.84 -13.07
C VAL A 595 12.15 6.26 -13.89
N GLY A 596 13.08 5.59 -13.23
CA GLY A 596 14.14 4.81 -13.83
C GLY A 596 13.63 3.43 -14.22
N LYS A 597 13.33 3.22 -15.49
CA LYS A 597 12.78 1.96 -16.01
C LYS A 597 13.78 0.82 -15.90
N ARG A 598 13.45 -0.19 -15.11
CA ARG A 598 14.22 -1.44 -15.03
C ARG A 598 13.88 -2.35 -16.20
N LYS A 599 14.72 -3.37 -16.43
CA LYS A 599 14.41 -4.39 -17.44
C LYS A 599 13.08 -5.08 -17.10
N PRO A 600 12.09 -5.11 -18.03
CA PRO A 600 10.81 -5.78 -17.78
C PRO A 600 11.02 -7.27 -17.52
N VAL A 601 10.32 -7.79 -16.52
CA VAL A 601 10.30 -9.22 -16.22
C VAL A 601 9.14 -9.88 -16.96
N SER A 602 9.40 -11.03 -17.58
CA SER A 602 8.36 -11.79 -18.27
C SER A 602 7.42 -12.47 -17.27
N LEU A 603 6.16 -12.03 -17.25
CA LEU A 603 5.14 -12.67 -16.39
C LEU A 603 4.77 -14.09 -16.87
N ARG A 604 5.09 -14.45 -18.10
CA ARG A 604 4.89 -15.83 -18.62
C ARG A 604 5.71 -16.87 -17.85
N ALA A 605 6.87 -16.49 -17.34
CA ALA A 605 7.69 -17.38 -16.53
C ALA A 605 7.00 -17.74 -15.18
N ILE A 606 6.15 -16.84 -14.68
CA ILE A 606 5.44 -17.01 -13.40
C ILE A 606 4.26 -17.98 -13.55
N ALA A 607 3.66 -18.04 -14.72
CA ALA A 607 2.73 -19.08 -15.09
C ALA A 607 3.51 -20.40 -15.21
N ALA A 608 3.50 -21.22 -14.17
CA ALA A 608 4.16 -22.52 -14.20
C ALA A 608 3.84 -23.24 -15.51
N ALA A 609 4.86 -23.43 -16.34
CA ALA A 609 4.73 -24.11 -17.62
C ALA A 609 4.20 -25.54 -17.40
N ARG A 610 3.00 -25.80 -17.87
CA ARG A 610 2.46 -27.16 -17.90
C ARG A 610 1.78 -27.45 -19.20
N PRO A 611 2.55 -27.95 -20.10
CA PRO A 611 2.11 -28.05 -21.50
C PRO A 611 1.11 -29.18 -21.79
N LYS A 612 0.87 -30.14 -20.90
CA LYS A 612 0.23 -31.42 -21.31
C LYS A 612 -0.81 -32.00 -20.35
N ALA A 613 -1.14 -31.35 -19.24
CA ALA A 613 -2.22 -31.86 -18.38
C ALA A 613 -3.60 -31.54 -19.00
N THR A 614 -4.55 -32.42 -18.85
CA THR A 614 -5.95 -32.21 -19.19
C THR A 614 -6.69 -31.61 -17.99
N LEU A 615 -7.89 -31.07 -18.22
CA LEU A 615 -8.74 -30.57 -17.13
C LEU A 615 -9.14 -31.72 -16.17
N VAL A 616 -9.23 -32.98 -16.68
CA VAL A 616 -9.51 -34.18 -15.87
C VAL A 616 -8.35 -34.46 -14.92
N GLU A 617 -7.12 -34.39 -15.39
CA GLU A 617 -5.92 -34.62 -14.57
C GLU A 617 -5.70 -33.49 -13.55
N ALA A 618 -6.16 -32.28 -13.84
CA ALA A 618 -6.12 -31.15 -12.90
C ALA A 618 -7.15 -31.32 -11.76
N ARG A 619 -8.20 -32.14 -11.95
CA ARG A 619 -9.22 -32.41 -10.94
C ARG A 619 -8.69 -33.38 -9.90
N ARG A 620 -8.51 -32.90 -8.67
CA ARG A 620 -8.02 -33.74 -7.55
C ARG A 620 -9.13 -34.55 -6.89
N THR A 621 -10.27 -33.90 -6.65
CA THR A 621 -11.39 -34.49 -5.91
C THR A 621 -12.69 -33.76 -6.21
N THR A 622 -13.76 -34.16 -5.54
CA THR A 622 -15.03 -33.42 -5.45
C THR A 622 -15.41 -33.38 -3.98
N ARG A 623 -15.98 -32.25 -3.52
CA ARG A 623 -16.50 -32.11 -2.17
C ARG A 623 -17.76 -31.27 -2.16
N PRO A 624 -18.66 -31.44 -1.16
CA PRO A 624 -19.81 -30.57 -1.01
C PRO A 624 -19.35 -29.17 -0.62
N VAL A 625 -19.85 -28.15 -1.33
CA VAL A 625 -19.63 -26.73 -1.05
C VAL A 625 -20.98 -26.03 -1.03
N TRP A 626 -21.20 -25.18 -0.05
CA TRP A 626 -22.43 -24.43 0.07
C TRP A 626 -22.35 -23.10 -0.69
N PHE A 627 -23.37 -22.83 -1.50
CA PHE A 627 -23.56 -21.57 -2.23
C PHE A 627 -24.92 -20.97 -1.88
N ALA A 628 -25.00 -19.64 -1.89
CA ALA A 628 -26.21 -18.91 -1.43
C ALA A 628 -27.47 -19.28 -2.21
N ASP A 629 -27.36 -19.43 -3.54
CA ASP A 629 -28.52 -19.64 -4.42
C ASP A 629 -28.91 -21.12 -4.58
N THR A 630 -27.99 -22.04 -4.36
CA THR A 630 -28.18 -23.48 -4.68
C THR A 630 -28.05 -24.41 -3.47
N GLY A 631 -27.61 -23.89 -2.31
CA GLY A 631 -27.32 -24.71 -1.14
C GLY A 631 -26.06 -25.58 -1.37
N TRP A 632 -26.05 -26.80 -0.82
CA TRP A 632 -24.95 -27.73 -0.97
C TRP A 632 -24.88 -28.33 -2.37
N VAL A 633 -23.72 -28.19 -3.03
CA VAL A 633 -23.46 -28.68 -4.37
C VAL A 633 -22.15 -29.48 -4.38
N GLU A 634 -22.18 -30.69 -4.97
CA GLU A 634 -20.96 -31.47 -5.24
C GLU A 634 -20.07 -30.70 -6.23
N THR A 635 -18.96 -30.19 -5.74
CA THR A 635 -18.12 -29.21 -6.44
C THR A 635 -16.76 -29.79 -6.77
N PRO A 636 -16.31 -29.79 -8.04
CA PRO A 636 -14.97 -30.24 -8.42
C PRO A 636 -13.90 -29.33 -7.82
N VAL A 637 -12.83 -29.96 -7.32
CA VAL A 637 -11.66 -29.28 -6.77
C VAL A 637 -10.49 -29.49 -7.72
N TYR A 638 -9.97 -28.40 -8.26
CA TYR A 638 -8.83 -28.41 -9.18
C TYR A 638 -7.55 -27.96 -8.48
N VAL A 639 -6.42 -28.53 -8.88
CA VAL A 639 -5.10 -28.05 -8.53
C VAL A 639 -4.69 -27.01 -9.55
N ARG A 640 -4.50 -25.76 -9.13
CA ARG A 640 -4.19 -24.62 -9.99
C ARG A 640 -3.02 -24.91 -10.93
N GLU A 641 -1.99 -25.47 -10.36
CA GLU A 641 -0.78 -25.81 -11.05
C GLU A 641 -0.95 -26.89 -12.13
N LEU A 642 -2.01 -27.65 -12.17
CA LEU A 642 -2.31 -28.66 -13.17
C LEU A 642 -3.31 -28.21 -14.23
N LEU A 643 -3.86 -27.00 -14.10
CA LEU A 643 -4.77 -26.45 -15.11
C LEU A 643 -4.01 -26.22 -16.42
N PRO A 644 -4.47 -26.78 -17.55
CA PRO A 644 -3.81 -26.56 -18.84
C PRO A 644 -3.95 -25.11 -19.32
N ALA A 645 -2.96 -24.61 -20.04
CA ALA A 645 -3.06 -23.29 -20.68
C ALA A 645 -4.28 -23.25 -21.62
N GLY A 646 -5.06 -22.17 -21.58
CA GLY A 646 -6.28 -22.02 -22.36
C GLY A 646 -7.45 -22.87 -21.88
N ALA A 647 -7.37 -23.48 -20.65
CA ALA A 647 -8.48 -24.23 -20.09
C ALA A 647 -9.73 -23.36 -19.97
N ARG A 648 -10.89 -23.94 -20.35
CA ARG A 648 -12.20 -23.31 -20.21
C ARG A 648 -13.13 -24.28 -19.50
N PHE A 649 -13.81 -23.77 -18.47
CA PHE A 649 -14.83 -24.54 -17.73
C PHE A 649 -15.82 -23.59 -17.06
N SER A 650 -16.91 -24.13 -16.53
CA SER A 650 -17.92 -23.38 -15.80
C SER A 650 -17.93 -23.78 -14.32
N GLY A 651 -18.33 -22.83 -13.47
CA GLY A 651 -18.63 -23.10 -12.08
C GLY A 651 -19.87 -24.00 -11.88
N PRO A 652 -20.06 -24.54 -10.66
CA PRO A 652 -19.22 -24.29 -9.50
C PRO A 652 -17.87 -25.02 -9.55
N ALA A 653 -16.83 -24.42 -9.00
CA ALA A 653 -15.52 -25.05 -8.87
C ALA A 653 -14.71 -24.44 -7.70
N ILE A 654 -13.87 -25.24 -7.09
CA ILE A 654 -12.81 -24.80 -6.18
C ILE A 654 -11.47 -25.00 -6.87
N ILE A 655 -10.62 -23.96 -6.86
CA ILE A 655 -9.28 -24.03 -7.41
C ILE A 655 -8.30 -23.78 -6.28
N GLU A 656 -7.54 -24.81 -5.93
CA GLU A 656 -6.59 -24.77 -4.83
C GLU A 656 -5.15 -24.65 -5.32
N GLN A 657 -4.38 -23.86 -4.63
CA GLN A 657 -2.92 -23.70 -4.78
C GLN A 657 -2.27 -23.50 -3.41
N LEU A 658 -0.94 -23.48 -3.35
CA LEU A 658 -0.20 -23.37 -2.09
C LEU A 658 -0.57 -22.09 -1.30
N ASP A 659 -0.72 -20.99 -1.99
CA ASP A 659 -0.82 -19.64 -1.42
C ASP A 659 -2.26 -19.11 -1.34
N CYS A 660 -3.25 -19.81 -1.96
CA CYS A 660 -4.62 -19.29 -2.07
C CYS A 660 -5.63 -20.39 -2.48
N THR A 661 -6.88 -20.15 -2.17
CA THR A 661 -8.03 -20.90 -2.71
C THR A 661 -8.96 -19.95 -3.46
N THR A 662 -9.34 -20.31 -4.69
CA THR A 662 -10.31 -19.56 -5.50
C THR A 662 -11.65 -20.27 -5.52
N VAL A 663 -12.73 -19.54 -5.26
CA VAL A 663 -14.10 -20.02 -5.41
C VAL A 663 -14.69 -19.48 -6.71
N ILE A 664 -15.15 -20.39 -7.56
CA ILE A 664 -15.94 -20.09 -8.76
C ILE A 664 -17.37 -20.46 -8.45
N GLU A 665 -18.27 -19.51 -8.54
CA GLU A 665 -19.68 -19.73 -8.21
C GLU A 665 -20.45 -20.41 -9.37
N PRO A 666 -21.62 -21.01 -9.08
CA PRO A 666 -22.48 -21.56 -10.13
C PRO A 666 -22.81 -20.52 -11.20
N GLY A 667 -22.66 -20.89 -12.48
CA GLY A 667 -22.92 -20.03 -13.63
C GLY A 667 -21.72 -19.24 -14.14
N ASP A 668 -20.70 -19.04 -13.34
CA ASP A 668 -19.47 -18.34 -13.76
C ASP A 668 -18.73 -19.13 -14.84
N ARG A 669 -18.08 -18.43 -15.77
CA ARG A 669 -17.26 -19.01 -16.82
C ARG A 669 -15.81 -18.64 -16.60
N VAL A 670 -14.95 -19.61 -16.67
CA VAL A 670 -13.51 -19.46 -16.42
C VAL A 670 -12.71 -19.73 -17.68
N GLU A 671 -11.75 -18.86 -17.97
CA GLU A 671 -10.71 -19.06 -18.97
C GLU A 671 -9.34 -18.83 -18.33
N LEU A 672 -8.40 -19.74 -18.58
CA LEU A 672 -7.00 -19.57 -18.20
C LEU A 672 -6.25 -18.91 -19.36
N ASP A 673 -5.71 -17.70 -19.14
CA ASP A 673 -4.94 -16.99 -20.16
C ASP A 673 -3.51 -17.51 -20.37
N ALA A 674 -2.78 -16.94 -21.32
CA ALA A 674 -1.44 -17.36 -21.70
C ALA A 674 -0.37 -17.14 -20.62
N ILE A 675 -0.64 -16.25 -19.65
CA ILE A 675 0.24 -15.96 -18.51
C ILE A 675 -0.28 -16.57 -17.20
N GLY A 676 -1.22 -17.50 -17.31
CA GLY A 676 -1.71 -18.30 -16.20
C GLY A 676 -2.72 -17.62 -15.27
N ASN A 677 -3.28 -16.48 -15.65
CA ASN A 677 -4.37 -15.84 -14.88
C ASN A 677 -5.70 -16.56 -15.14
N LEU A 678 -6.59 -16.56 -14.14
CA LEU A 678 -7.98 -16.89 -14.36
C LEU A 678 -8.75 -15.62 -14.73
N ILE A 679 -9.36 -15.64 -15.89
CA ILE A 679 -10.35 -14.66 -16.32
C ILE A 679 -11.71 -15.29 -16.07
N VAL A 680 -12.50 -14.69 -15.18
CA VAL A 680 -13.84 -15.18 -14.85
C VAL A 680 -14.85 -14.17 -15.40
N THR A 681 -15.82 -14.67 -16.15
CA THR A 681 -16.98 -13.90 -16.62
C THR A 681 -18.20 -14.37 -15.82
N LEU A 682 -18.92 -13.42 -15.22
CA LEU A 682 -20.06 -13.65 -14.35
C LEU A 682 -21.37 -13.77 -15.13
#